data_5977e77097656f353b1bfac71370e145
#
_entry.id   5977e77097656f353b1bfac71370e145
#
_cell.length_a   1.000
_cell.length_b   1.000
_cell.length_c   1.000
_cell.angle_alpha   90.00
_cell.angle_beta   90.00
_cell.angle_gamma   90.00
#
_symmetry.space_group_name_H-M   'P 1'
#
loop_
_entity.id
_entity.type
_entity.pdbx_description
1 polymer ?
#
loop_
_entity_poly.entity_id
_entity_poly.type
_entity_poly.pdbx_seq_one_letter_code
_entity_poly.pdbx_strand_id
1 'polypeptide(L)'
;MNTPLTRKPLVLGLLLATGLGTGNAVAQLEEVIVTAQKRTESLQDIPIAIAAYNAENIESMGLFNAQDVGMASPSVQMPLYPTAGNNLALFIRGIGNADSVVITKDPTVGVYYDGVYAARSTGLLADLSDLERIEILRGPQGTLYGRNTTAGAINFINVKPTGELGFKQVLGAGNYGSWRSISHLNLDDIGGFKAKFTASFSERDGWVDNRGPNTIPGLDYTDYYLRETQGFRVALRYDGLENLVVDYSYDYSDMTSSPGYHQYGGPVGGLNPAFQPITDSFRDRLEETRSPIGGQPTAYYLPETDTEVDGHNLTVDWAISDSLTLKSITGYREFDDDASQNFTESFGNAGSLEVWTVTEHEQFTQELQLLGNQDRFQWVAGLYYFEEEGTQTEQQYLDRATVDLTGIIALDLTTFPPTPCSDGSTSDPFCSDFTMFFPLYLGEYAVDVDNESWAAFGQATWNATERLDLTAGLRYTDDEREAVRTHDGLLWNSFGPGVSASDLDETDYTLIADYRWTDDISTYAKVSTGFRSGGSSRNGLDFNQAFDKETVISYELGWKTELLDQRLRLNGAIYYMEVDDIILDYLPDPVNNPQFVEVFNSGEAEINGVELDVTWAMTENLLVGFNYAYLDYDIKDAIFPDGSDRSDTTGLVWAPEHAWAASVDWSIPMGFGEWLLHADYSWQDDQLALANTNFGEVLVEDFGLLNARASISGIEMLGGDWQLALWMKNVTDEEDVSYAIGATSFTFLMPRTYGAELIFEF
;
A
#
# COMPACT_ATOMS: atom_id res chain seq x y z
N MET A 1 -26.07 33.46 9.94
CA MET A 1 -26.44 33.59 8.55
C MET A 1 -25.17 33.88 7.77
N ASN A 2 -24.37 32.89 7.55
CA ASN A 2 -23.25 32.92 6.64
C ASN A 2 -23.48 31.75 5.69
N THR A 3 -23.62 32.05 4.43
CA THR A 3 -23.77 31.10 3.34
C THR A 3 -22.43 30.41 3.10
N PRO A 4 -22.39 29.08 2.99
CA PRO A 4 -21.16 28.38 2.61
C PRO A 4 -20.82 28.75 1.16
N LEU A 5 -19.55 29.12 0.95
CA LEU A 5 -18.94 29.27 -0.35
C LEU A 5 -18.79 27.88 -0.96
N THR A 6 -19.72 27.50 -1.83
CA THR A 6 -19.55 26.34 -2.69
C THR A 6 -18.33 26.57 -3.61
N ARG A 7 -17.24 25.88 -3.37
CA ARG A 7 -16.12 25.77 -4.31
C ARG A 7 -16.63 25.03 -5.54
N LYS A 8 -16.74 25.72 -6.66
CA LYS A 8 -17.04 25.10 -7.95
C LYS A 8 -15.77 24.50 -8.50
N PRO A 9 -15.78 23.26 -9.01
CA PRO A 9 -14.64 22.70 -9.68
C PRO A 9 -14.24 23.62 -10.85
N LEU A 10 -12.93 23.89 -10.92
CA LEU A 10 -12.33 24.67 -12.00
C LEU A 10 -12.37 23.78 -13.26
N VAL A 11 -13.35 23.98 -14.10
CA VAL A 11 -13.40 23.35 -15.43
C VAL A 11 -12.30 24.02 -16.26
N LEU A 12 -11.16 23.34 -16.37
CA LEU A 12 -10.07 23.72 -17.25
C LEU A 12 -10.55 23.56 -18.69
N GLY A 13 -10.93 24.66 -19.31
CA GLY A 13 -11.35 24.69 -20.72
C GLY A 13 -10.16 24.39 -21.63
N LEU A 14 -10.06 23.18 -22.14
CA LEU A 14 -9.10 22.79 -23.15
C LEU A 14 -9.35 23.58 -24.45
N LEU A 15 -8.47 24.52 -24.76
CA LEU A 15 -8.45 25.22 -26.06
C LEU A 15 -7.87 24.26 -27.12
N LEU A 16 -8.75 23.61 -27.87
CA LEU A 16 -8.42 22.87 -29.08
C LEU A 16 -7.85 23.80 -30.16
N ALA A 17 -6.53 23.79 -30.33
CA ALA A 17 -5.87 24.37 -31.50
C ALA A 17 -5.84 23.33 -32.63
N THR A 18 -6.74 23.45 -33.60
CA THR A 18 -6.76 22.63 -34.81
C THR A 18 -5.64 23.04 -35.75
N GLY A 19 -4.53 22.27 -35.73
CA GLY A 19 -3.49 22.31 -36.76
C GLY A 19 -3.57 21.06 -37.63
N LEU A 20 -4.20 21.15 -38.78
CA LEU A 20 -4.20 20.09 -39.78
C LEU A 20 -2.84 20.02 -40.49
N GLY A 21 -2.02 19.05 -40.14
CA GLY A 21 -0.82 18.64 -40.86
C GLY A 21 -0.97 17.18 -41.38
N THR A 22 -0.93 17.00 -42.65
CA THR A 22 -1.12 15.71 -43.35
C THR A 22 0.15 14.88 -43.33
N GLY A 23 0.19 13.88 -42.52
CA GLY A 23 1.15 12.77 -42.59
C GLY A 23 0.49 11.55 -41.91
N ASN A 24 0.21 10.50 -42.67
CA ASN A 24 -0.43 9.29 -42.16
C ASN A 24 0.60 8.32 -41.55
N ALA A 25 1.13 8.63 -40.38
CA ALA A 25 1.50 7.60 -39.42
C ALA A 25 0.32 7.51 -38.45
N VAL A 26 -0.25 6.34 -38.26
CA VAL A 26 -1.36 6.14 -37.33
C VAL A 26 -0.73 5.80 -35.98
N ALA A 27 -0.82 6.69 -35.00
CA ALA A 27 -0.44 6.37 -33.64
C ALA A 27 -1.36 5.26 -33.14
N GLN A 28 -0.84 4.06 -32.99
CA GLN A 28 -1.51 2.95 -32.30
C GLN A 28 -1.05 2.93 -30.85
N LEU A 29 -1.97 2.54 -29.95
CA LEU A 29 -1.59 2.28 -28.56
C LEU A 29 -0.71 1.04 -28.49
N GLU A 30 0.30 1.06 -27.66
CA GLU A 30 1.14 -0.11 -27.41
C GLU A 30 0.32 -1.24 -26.77
N GLU A 31 0.66 -2.47 -27.15
CA GLU A 31 0.12 -3.66 -26.53
C GLU A 31 0.69 -3.78 -25.11
N VAL A 32 -0.18 -3.86 -24.12
CA VAL A 32 0.22 -4.06 -22.71
C VAL A 32 0.17 -5.54 -22.38
N ILE A 33 1.32 -6.12 -22.08
CA ILE A 33 1.46 -7.53 -21.70
C ILE A 33 1.40 -7.64 -20.19
N VAL A 34 0.64 -8.62 -19.68
CA VAL A 34 0.48 -8.90 -18.25
C VAL A 34 0.58 -10.40 -17.94
N THR A 35 0.74 -10.75 -16.67
CA THR A 35 0.88 -12.13 -16.21
C THR A 35 -0.19 -12.54 -15.19
N ALA A 36 -1.28 -11.80 -15.14
CA ALA A 36 -2.36 -11.91 -14.16
C ALA A 36 -3.03 -13.30 -14.06
N GLN A 37 -3.03 -14.09 -15.14
CA GLN A 37 -3.57 -15.45 -15.13
C GLN A 37 -2.46 -16.54 -15.10
N LYS A 38 -1.32 -16.24 -14.47
CA LYS A 38 -0.13 -17.11 -14.42
C LYS A 38 0.45 -17.41 -15.81
N ARG A 39 0.07 -16.63 -16.83
CA ARG A 39 0.50 -16.71 -18.23
C ARG A 39 0.79 -15.32 -18.76
N THR A 40 1.67 -15.23 -19.72
CA THR A 40 1.94 -14.00 -20.47
C THR A 40 0.87 -13.81 -21.53
N GLU A 41 0.02 -12.80 -21.37
CA GLU A 41 -1.14 -12.53 -22.25
C GLU A 41 -1.29 -11.01 -22.46
N SER A 42 -1.99 -10.62 -23.54
CA SER A 42 -2.35 -9.22 -23.76
C SER A 42 -3.40 -8.79 -22.73
N LEU A 43 -3.28 -7.59 -22.18
CA LEU A 43 -4.27 -7.00 -21.27
C LEU A 43 -5.67 -6.99 -21.89
N GLN A 44 -5.78 -6.86 -23.22
CA GLN A 44 -7.05 -6.84 -23.93
C GLN A 44 -7.70 -8.23 -24.05
N ASP A 45 -6.90 -9.30 -24.00
CA ASP A 45 -7.40 -10.67 -24.11
C ASP A 45 -7.80 -11.29 -22.76
N ILE A 46 -7.47 -10.62 -21.64
CA ILE A 46 -7.75 -11.15 -20.30
C ILE A 46 -9.12 -10.68 -19.80
N PRO A 47 -10.07 -11.60 -19.53
CA PRO A 47 -11.43 -11.27 -19.13
C PRO A 47 -11.55 -11.01 -17.62
N ILE A 48 -10.79 -10.04 -17.11
CA ILE A 48 -10.83 -9.54 -15.74
C ILE A 48 -10.62 -8.02 -15.69
N ALA A 49 -11.07 -7.37 -14.61
CA ALA A 49 -10.74 -5.99 -14.32
C ALA A 49 -9.28 -5.89 -13.85
N ILE A 50 -8.42 -5.25 -14.63
CA ILE A 50 -7.00 -5.09 -14.36
C ILE A 50 -6.49 -3.75 -14.86
N ALA A 51 -5.65 -3.08 -14.05
CA ALA A 51 -4.83 -1.96 -14.47
C ALA A 51 -3.36 -2.41 -14.54
N ALA A 52 -2.62 -1.88 -15.52
CA ALA A 52 -1.19 -2.15 -15.65
C ALA A 52 -0.44 -0.87 -16.00
N TYR A 53 0.66 -0.62 -15.29
CA TYR A 53 1.55 0.51 -15.48
C TYR A 53 2.92 -0.03 -15.88
N ASN A 54 3.35 0.22 -17.11
CA ASN A 54 4.67 -0.17 -17.60
C ASN A 54 5.77 0.79 -17.12
N ALA A 55 7.03 0.48 -17.38
CA ALA A 55 8.18 1.29 -16.97
C ALA A 55 8.11 2.74 -17.48
N GLU A 56 7.58 2.96 -18.69
CA GLU A 56 7.40 4.30 -19.26
C GLU A 56 6.33 5.09 -18.49
N ASN A 57 5.20 4.47 -18.13
CA ASN A 57 4.18 5.10 -17.29
C ASN A 57 4.74 5.44 -15.91
N ILE A 58 5.49 4.52 -15.28
CA ILE A 58 6.13 4.74 -13.97
C ILE A 58 7.07 5.94 -14.03
N GLU A 59 7.89 6.05 -15.09
CA GLU A 59 8.83 7.15 -15.27
C GLU A 59 8.11 8.46 -15.64
N SER A 60 7.18 8.47 -16.61
CA SER A 60 6.49 9.68 -17.07
C SER A 60 5.61 10.31 -15.99
N MET A 61 4.89 9.50 -15.22
CA MET A 61 4.06 9.94 -14.10
C MET A 61 4.90 10.27 -12.85
N GLY A 62 6.18 9.88 -12.81
CA GLY A 62 7.04 10.07 -11.63
C GLY A 62 6.54 9.28 -10.43
N LEU A 63 6.13 8.03 -10.63
CA LEU A 63 5.73 7.12 -9.56
C LEU A 63 6.98 6.63 -8.84
N PHE A 64 7.25 7.14 -7.66
CA PHE A 64 8.47 6.85 -6.92
C PHE A 64 8.31 5.69 -5.95
N ASN A 65 7.09 5.46 -5.45
CA ASN A 65 6.76 4.41 -4.51
C ASN A 65 5.33 3.88 -4.75
N ALA A 66 4.94 2.83 -4.04
CA ALA A 66 3.63 2.21 -4.21
C ALA A 66 2.45 3.15 -3.89
N GLN A 67 2.60 4.11 -2.96
CA GLN A 67 1.55 5.08 -2.64
C GLN A 67 1.17 5.94 -3.86
N ASP A 68 2.16 6.33 -4.68
CA ASP A 68 1.92 7.10 -5.91
C ASP A 68 1.03 6.33 -6.90
N VAL A 69 1.11 4.99 -6.91
CA VAL A 69 0.30 4.13 -7.80
C VAL A 69 -1.17 4.13 -7.40
N GLY A 70 -1.49 4.17 -6.10
CA GLY A 70 -2.86 4.26 -5.61
C GLY A 70 -3.58 5.50 -6.14
N MET A 71 -2.89 6.62 -6.26
CA MET A 71 -3.48 7.86 -6.80
C MET A 71 -3.80 7.79 -8.30
N ALA A 72 -3.08 6.97 -9.06
CA ALA A 72 -3.32 6.77 -10.49
C ALA A 72 -4.47 5.78 -10.76
N SER A 73 -4.86 4.96 -9.77
CA SER A 73 -5.88 3.91 -9.88
C SER A 73 -7.05 4.16 -8.91
N PRO A 74 -8.14 4.82 -9.33
CA PRO A 74 -9.22 5.33 -8.47
C PRO A 74 -9.91 4.30 -7.58
N SER A 75 -9.96 3.03 -7.99
CA SER A 75 -10.54 1.93 -7.19
C SER A 75 -9.58 1.38 -6.12
N VAL A 76 -8.36 1.93 -6.04
CA VAL A 76 -7.28 1.49 -5.13
C VAL A 76 -6.91 2.62 -4.20
N GLN A 77 -6.92 2.38 -2.90
CA GLN A 77 -6.47 3.32 -1.90
C GLN A 77 -5.25 2.74 -1.18
N MET A 78 -4.19 3.52 -1.08
CA MET A 78 -2.93 3.13 -0.43
C MET A 78 -2.49 4.22 0.56
N PRO A 79 -3.28 4.49 1.61
CA PRO A 79 -2.88 5.48 2.59
C PRO A 79 -1.63 4.99 3.35
N LEU A 80 -0.75 5.95 3.67
CA LEU A 80 0.34 5.70 4.59
C LEU A 80 -0.25 5.36 5.96
N TYR A 81 0.21 4.28 6.57
CA TYR A 81 -0.21 3.96 7.93
C TYR A 81 0.32 5.05 8.86
N PRO A 82 -0.55 5.76 9.58
CA PRO A 82 -0.20 7.07 10.13
C PRO A 82 0.83 7.01 11.26
N THR A 83 0.98 5.88 11.91
CA THR A 83 1.87 5.71 13.05
C THR A 83 3.13 4.91 12.73
N ALA A 84 3.19 4.24 11.58
CA ALA A 84 4.35 3.47 11.14
C ALA A 84 4.73 3.94 9.72
N GLY A 85 5.73 4.83 9.63
CA GLY A 85 6.09 5.57 8.43
C GLY A 85 6.51 4.74 7.22
N ASN A 86 6.80 3.45 7.40
CA ASN A 86 7.25 2.54 6.35
C ASN A 86 6.17 1.54 5.89
N ASN A 87 4.93 1.67 6.38
CA ASN A 87 3.84 0.75 6.10
C ASN A 87 2.70 1.42 5.32
N LEU A 88 2.12 0.68 4.38
CA LEU A 88 0.92 1.06 3.64
C LEU A 88 -0.27 0.19 4.06
N ALA A 89 -1.43 0.81 4.23
CA ALA A 89 -2.69 0.10 4.23
C ALA A 89 -3.20 -0.02 2.79
N LEU A 90 -3.72 -1.18 2.42
CA LEU A 90 -4.15 -1.47 1.05
C LEU A 90 -5.64 -1.75 1.01
N PHE A 91 -6.34 -1.04 0.11
CA PHE A 91 -7.77 -1.20 -0.14
C PHE A 91 -8.05 -1.24 -1.63
N ILE A 92 -8.88 -2.17 -2.07
CA ILE A 92 -9.39 -2.25 -3.44
C ILE A 92 -10.91 -2.44 -3.37
N ARG A 93 -11.68 -1.62 -4.09
CA ARG A 93 -13.15 -1.67 -4.09
C ARG A 93 -13.77 -1.56 -2.68
N GLY A 94 -13.17 -0.76 -1.80
CA GLY A 94 -13.62 -0.56 -0.42
C GLY A 94 -13.31 -1.72 0.54
N ILE A 95 -12.70 -2.81 0.09
CA ILE A 95 -12.25 -3.90 0.94
C ILE A 95 -10.77 -3.71 1.25
N GLY A 96 -10.39 -3.70 2.53
CA GLY A 96 -9.03 -3.45 2.94
C GLY A 96 -8.76 -3.77 4.41
N ASN A 97 -7.50 -3.70 4.80
CA ASN A 97 -7.07 -3.80 6.19
C ASN A 97 -6.42 -2.48 6.62
N ALA A 98 -7.08 -1.76 7.52
CA ALA A 98 -6.56 -0.51 8.06
C ALA A 98 -5.35 -0.72 8.98
N ASP A 99 -5.25 -1.87 9.65
CA ASP A 99 -4.19 -2.21 10.60
C ASP A 99 -3.25 -3.26 10.01
N SER A 100 -2.47 -2.83 9.02
CA SER A 100 -1.59 -3.70 8.22
C SER A 100 -0.30 -4.14 8.93
N VAL A 101 0.01 -3.55 10.10
CA VAL A 101 1.24 -3.80 10.86
C VAL A 101 1.11 -4.92 11.90
N VAL A 102 -0.11 -5.42 12.14
CA VAL A 102 -0.37 -6.45 13.15
C VAL A 102 -0.06 -7.83 12.60
N ILE A 103 0.91 -8.52 13.20
CA ILE A 103 1.39 -9.82 12.72
C ILE A 103 0.32 -10.93 12.79
N THR A 104 -0.69 -10.80 13.64
CA THR A 104 -1.77 -11.77 13.80
C THR A 104 -2.97 -11.55 12.87
N LYS A 105 -2.89 -10.57 11.95
CA LYS A 105 -4.00 -10.13 11.10
C LYS A 105 -3.55 -10.01 9.65
N ASP A 106 -4.07 -10.82 8.77
CA ASP A 106 -3.65 -10.87 7.37
C ASP A 106 -4.23 -9.71 6.53
N PRO A 107 -3.57 -9.35 5.41
CA PRO A 107 -4.10 -8.37 4.46
C PRO A 107 -5.29 -8.94 3.66
N THR A 108 -6.03 -8.06 2.98
CA THR A 108 -7.11 -8.41 2.03
C THR A 108 -6.65 -8.30 0.58
N VAL A 109 -5.53 -7.63 0.35
CA VAL A 109 -4.88 -7.45 -0.95
C VAL A 109 -3.59 -8.25 -0.97
N GLY A 110 -3.50 -9.23 -1.85
CA GLY A 110 -2.27 -10.02 -2.03
C GLY A 110 -1.20 -9.21 -2.77
N VAL A 111 0.00 -9.16 -2.21
CA VAL A 111 1.14 -8.49 -2.84
C VAL A 111 2.14 -9.54 -3.32
N TYR A 112 2.66 -9.36 -4.54
CA TYR A 112 3.58 -10.31 -5.16
C TYR A 112 4.76 -9.60 -5.80
N TYR A 113 5.97 -10.12 -5.59
CA TYR A 113 7.20 -9.69 -6.27
C TYR A 113 7.69 -10.81 -7.20
N ASP A 114 7.66 -10.59 -8.52
CA ASP A 114 8.01 -11.61 -9.53
C ASP A 114 7.29 -12.96 -9.29
N GLY A 115 6.06 -12.93 -8.78
CA GLY A 115 5.22 -14.10 -8.49
C GLY A 115 5.38 -14.70 -7.09
N VAL A 116 6.31 -14.23 -6.26
CA VAL A 116 6.46 -14.61 -4.85
C VAL A 116 5.52 -13.77 -4.00
N TYR A 117 4.66 -14.40 -3.22
CA TYR A 117 3.75 -13.74 -2.27
C TYR A 117 4.53 -13.08 -1.13
N ALA A 118 4.18 -11.84 -0.78
CA ALA A 118 4.63 -11.14 0.40
C ALA A 118 3.48 -11.11 1.42
N ALA A 119 3.64 -11.80 2.53
CA ALA A 119 2.57 -11.99 3.53
C ALA A 119 2.23 -10.69 4.28
N ARG A 120 3.17 -9.75 4.35
CA ARG A 120 3.04 -8.50 5.11
C ARG A 120 3.25 -7.30 4.22
N SER A 121 2.63 -6.17 4.59
CA SER A 121 2.76 -4.90 3.88
C SER A 121 3.99 -4.09 4.30
N THR A 122 4.75 -4.57 5.29
CA THR A 122 6.01 -3.97 5.73
C THR A 122 7.00 -3.94 4.58
N GLY A 123 7.64 -2.80 4.36
CA GLY A 123 8.59 -2.63 3.25
C GLY A 123 7.98 -2.27 1.88
N LEU A 124 6.65 -2.16 1.75
CA LEU A 124 6.01 -1.77 0.46
C LEU A 124 6.35 -0.34 -0.01
N LEU A 125 6.88 0.49 0.87
CA LEU A 125 7.35 1.83 0.53
C LEU A 125 8.78 1.87 -0.02
N ALA A 126 9.44 0.71 -0.18
CA ALA A 126 10.71 0.63 -0.90
C ALA A 126 10.61 1.24 -2.30
N ASP A 127 11.73 1.72 -2.81
CA ASP A 127 11.81 2.42 -4.09
C ASP A 127 11.43 1.48 -5.26
N LEU A 128 10.52 1.91 -6.13
CA LEU A 128 10.09 1.20 -7.34
C LEU A 128 11.13 1.31 -8.48
N SER A 129 12.41 1.21 -8.18
CA SER A 129 13.51 1.61 -9.06
C SER A 129 13.81 0.66 -10.23
N ASP A 130 13.35 -0.58 -10.20
CA ASP A 130 13.70 -1.61 -11.22
C ASP A 130 12.50 -2.37 -11.77
N LEU A 131 11.33 -1.74 -11.80
CA LEU A 131 10.13 -2.38 -12.27
C LEU A 131 10.01 -2.33 -13.80
N GLU A 132 9.66 -3.46 -14.39
CA GLU A 132 9.16 -3.57 -15.76
C GLU A 132 7.71 -3.08 -15.84
N ARG A 133 6.89 -3.47 -14.82
CA ARG A 133 5.49 -3.07 -14.71
C ARG A 133 4.90 -3.38 -13.35
N ILE A 134 3.76 -2.75 -13.07
CA ILE A 134 2.89 -3.04 -11.93
C ILE A 134 1.55 -3.50 -12.49
N GLU A 135 1.03 -4.63 -12.00
CA GLU A 135 -0.28 -5.16 -12.38
C GLU A 135 -1.20 -5.12 -11.16
N ILE A 136 -2.38 -4.51 -11.29
CA ILE A 136 -3.39 -4.41 -10.23
C ILE A 136 -4.64 -5.16 -10.67
N LEU A 137 -4.89 -6.32 -10.06
CA LEU A 137 -6.05 -7.16 -10.29
C LEU A 137 -7.14 -6.77 -9.30
N ARG A 138 -8.29 -6.38 -9.80
CA ARG A 138 -9.40 -5.89 -8.98
C ARG A 138 -10.42 -6.99 -8.73
N GLY A 139 -10.97 -7.04 -7.50
CA GLY A 139 -11.90 -8.07 -7.05
C GLY A 139 -11.23 -9.41 -6.70
N PRO A 140 -12.00 -10.39 -6.17
CA PRO A 140 -11.45 -11.60 -5.60
C PRO A 140 -10.62 -12.43 -6.58
N GLN A 141 -9.45 -12.92 -6.10
CA GLN A 141 -8.48 -13.70 -6.86
C GLN A 141 -8.15 -15.06 -6.21
N GLY A 142 -9.07 -15.62 -5.40
CA GLY A 142 -8.84 -16.81 -4.59
C GLY A 142 -8.34 -18.02 -5.38
N THR A 143 -8.80 -18.21 -6.63
CA THR A 143 -8.47 -19.40 -7.42
C THR A 143 -6.99 -19.50 -7.81
N LEU A 144 -6.37 -18.44 -8.34
CA LEU A 144 -4.99 -18.48 -8.84
C LEU A 144 -3.97 -17.90 -7.87
N TYR A 145 -4.40 -16.96 -7.05
CA TYR A 145 -3.53 -16.28 -6.07
C TYR A 145 -3.70 -16.83 -4.66
N GLY A 146 -4.90 -17.28 -4.31
CA GLY A 146 -5.20 -17.97 -3.05
C GLY A 146 -5.66 -17.04 -1.94
N ARG A 147 -5.29 -17.39 -0.72
CA ARG A 147 -5.69 -16.67 0.49
C ARG A 147 -5.32 -15.19 0.45
N ASN A 148 -6.05 -14.38 1.22
CA ASN A 148 -5.73 -12.97 1.43
C ASN A 148 -5.79 -12.12 0.14
N THR A 149 -6.67 -12.51 -0.78
CA THR A 149 -6.92 -11.82 -2.05
C THR A 149 -8.40 -11.53 -2.26
N THR A 150 -9.12 -11.24 -1.17
CA THR A 150 -10.56 -10.91 -1.19
C THR A 150 -10.83 -9.61 -1.95
N ALA A 151 -9.98 -8.62 -1.81
CA ALA A 151 -10.08 -7.33 -2.49
C ALA A 151 -9.42 -7.35 -3.89
N GLY A 152 -8.32 -8.11 -4.03
CA GLY A 152 -7.53 -8.16 -5.25
C GLY A 152 -6.08 -8.57 -5.04
N ALA A 153 -5.25 -8.32 -6.06
CA ALA A 153 -3.82 -8.59 -6.00
C ALA A 153 -3.02 -7.49 -6.70
N ILE A 154 -1.81 -7.23 -6.21
CA ILE A 154 -0.84 -6.31 -6.82
C ILE A 154 0.44 -7.09 -7.12
N ASN A 155 0.84 -7.10 -8.39
CA ASN A 155 2.06 -7.75 -8.84
C ASN A 155 3.11 -6.69 -9.22
N PHE A 156 4.23 -6.71 -8.56
CA PHE A 156 5.43 -5.95 -8.93
C PHE A 156 6.34 -6.86 -9.76
N ILE A 157 6.50 -6.54 -11.04
CA ILE A 157 7.31 -7.31 -11.97
C ILE A 157 8.59 -6.55 -12.27
N ASN A 158 9.72 -7.13 -11.93
CA ASN A 158 11.01 -6.51 -12.11
C ASN A 158 11.61 -6.77 -13.49
N VAL A 159 12.43 -5.81 -13.96
CA VAL A 159 13.16 -5.92 -15.23
C VAL A 159 14.15 -7.08 -15.15
N LYS A 160 14.09 -7.99 -16.13
CA LYS A 160 15.01 -9.13 -16.23
C LYS A 160 16.35 -8.71 -16.87
N PRO A 161 17.48 -9.42 -16.59
CA PRO A 161 18.77 -9.16 -17.22
C PRO A 161 18.68 -9.30 -18.75
N THR A 162 19.15 -8.31 -19.49
CA THR A 162 19.10 -8.29 -20.95
C THR A 162 20.18 -9.17 -21.61
N GLY A 163 21.36 -9.25 -20.98
CA GLY A 163 22.55 -9.89 -21.58
C GLY A 163 23.27 -8.98 -22.60
N GLU A 164 22.97 -7.70 -22.59
CA GLU A 164 23.68 -6.65 -23.31
C GLU A 164 24.28 -5.67 -22.32
N LEU A 165 25.56 -5.30 -22.50
CA LEU A 165 26.21 -4.36 -21.59
C LEU A 165 25.49 -3.01 -21.67
N GLY A 166 24.95 -2.57 -20.55
CA GLY A 166 24.25 -1.29 -20.43
C GLY A 166 24.33 -0.72 -19.04
N PHE A 167 24.32 0.59 -18.94
CA PHE A 167 24.32 1.30 -17.68
C PHE A 167 23.31 2.46 -17.71
N LYS A 168 22.43 2.51 -16.71
CA LYS A 168 21.51 3.65 -16.50
C LYS A 168 21.76 4.24 -15.12
N GLN A 169 21.89 5.59 -15.06
CA GLN A 169 22.02 6.34 -13.81
C GLN A 169 20.95 7.42 -13.75
N VAL A 170 20.20 7.45 -12.66
CA VAL A 170 19.27 8.51 -12.31
C VAL A 170 19.82 9.26 -11.11
N LEU A 171 19.92 10.59 -11.22
CA LEU A 171 20.27 11.50 -10.12
C LEU A 171 19.16 12.52 -9.96
N GLY A 172 18.54 12.57 -8.79
CA GLY A 172 17.45 13.50 -8.48
C GLY A 172 17.78 14.38 -7.28
N ALA A 173 17.23 15.62 -7.28
CA ALA A 173 17.25 16.51 -6.13
C ALA A 173 15.98 17.37 -6.10
N GLY A 174 15.50 17.72 -4.89
CA GLY A 174 14.27 18.49 -4.72
C GLY A 174 14.25 19.32 -3.43
N ASN A 175 13.07 19.87 -3.11
CA ASN A 175 12.86 20.54 -1.83
C ASN A 175 12.86 19.55 -0.67
N TYR A 176 12.82 20.04 0.57
CA TYR A 176 13.00 19.25 1.81
C TYR A 176 14.30 18.42 1.79
N GLY A 177 15.41 19.02 1.31
CA GLY A 177 16.71 18.34 1.24
C GLY A 177 16.72 17.07 0.38
N SER A 178 15.64 16.76 -0.34
CA SER A 178 15.50 15.47 -1.01
C SER A 178 16.54 15.25 -2.11
N TRP A 179 17.11 14.06 -2.13
CA TRP A 179 17.97 13.59 -3.21
C TRP A 179 17.77 12.08 -3.45
N ARG A 180 18.05 11.63 -4.68
CA ARG A 180 18.05 10.20 -5.00
C ARG A 180 19.12 9.85 -6.02
N SER A 181 19.61 8.61 -5.96
CA SER A 181 20.56 8.05 -6.91
C SER A 181 20.16 6.60 -7.20
N ILE A 182 19.86 6.28 -8.46
CA ILE A 182 19.52 4.92 -8.89
C ILE A 182 20.48 4.54 -10.00
N SER A 183 21.13 3.39 -9.86
CA SER A 183 22.10 2.84 -10.80
C SER A 183 21.69 1.45 -11.26
N HIS A 184 21.66 1.21 -12.56
CA HIS A 184 21.44 -0.11 -13.16
C HIS A 184 22.64 -0.49 -14.02
N LEU A 185 23.12 -1.71 -13.87
CA LEU A 185 24.21 -2.26 -14.67
C LEU A 185 23.80 -3.64 -15.21
N ASN A 186 23.63 -3.75 -16.52
CA ASN A 186 23.51 -5.02 -17.22
C ASN A 186 24.89 -5.47 -17.70
N LEU A 187 25.14 -6.77 -17.67
CA LEU A 187 26.37 -7.37 -18.20
C LEU A 187 26.07 -8.13 -19.49
N ASP A 188 27.11 -8.23 -20.35
CA ASP A 188 27.03 -9.04 -21.56
C ASP A 188 26.73 -10.51 -21.25
N ASP A 189 25.98 -11.18 -22.13
CA ASP A 189 25.73 -12.62 -22.07
C ASP A 189 27.04 -13.42 -22.14
N ILE A 190 27.19 -14.34 -21.21
CA ILE A 190 28.35 -15.27 -21.16
C ILE A 190 27.82 -16.71 -21.22
N GLY A 191 27.55 -17.20 -22.42
CA GLY A 191 27.14 -18.60 -22.63
C GLY A 191 25.74 -18.91 -22.09
N GLY A 192 24.83 -17.96 -22.20
CA GLY A 192 23.45 -18.00 -21.71
C GLY A 192 23.29 -17.52 -20.28
N PHE A 193 24.37 -17.09 -19.61
CA PHE A 193 24.29 -16.42 -18.31
C PHE A 193 24.25 -14.91 -18.48
N LYS A 194 23.25 -14.27 -17.90
CA LYS A 194 23.01 -12.82 -17.90
C LYS A 194 22.91 -12.34 -16.47
N ALA A 195 23.37 -11.12 -16.19
CA ALA A 195 23.31 -10.53 -14.88
C ALA A 195 22.96 -9.06 -14.94
N LYS A 196 22.16 -8.61 -13.97
CA LYS A 196 21.83 -7.19 -13.73
C LYS A 196 22.03 -6.85 -12.26
N PHE A 197 22.55 -5.66 -12.01
CA PHE A 197 22.74 -5.09 -10.68
C PHE A 197 22.02 -3.77 -10.62
N THR A 198 21.23 -3.57 -9.55
CA THR A 198 20.55 -2.30 -9.26
C THR A 198 20.94 -1.85 -7.87
N ALA A 199 21.20 -0.56 -7.71
CA ALA A 199 21.40 0.10 -6.43
C ALA A 199 20.61 1.39 -6.39
N SER A 200 19.84 1.61 -5.33
CA SER A 200 19.05 2.80 -5.10
C SER A 200 19.36 3.41 -3.74
N PHE A 201 19.42 4.74 -3.69
CA PHE A 201 19.58 5.53 -2.49
C PHE A 201 18.67 6.74 -2.61
N SER A 202 17.88 7.02 -1.59
CA SER A 202 17.05 8.23 -1.52
C SER A 202 16.99 8.73 -0.08
N GLU A 203 16.91 10.04 0.06
CA GLU A 203 16.79 10.72 1.34
C GLU A 203 15.88 11.94 1.17
N ARG A 204 15.11 12.23 2.20
CA ARG A 204 14.29 13.43 2.29
C ARG A 204 14.13 13.82 3.76
N ASP A 205 14.45 15.07 4.07
CA ASP A 205 14.19 15.66 5.38
C ASP A 205 12.68 15.62 5.72
N GLY A 206 12.36 15.66 7.01
CA GLY A 206 11.00 15.83 7.48
C GLY A 206 10.41 17.17 7.00
N TRP A 207 9.10 17.20 6.80
CA TRP A 207 8.40 18.43 6.37
C TRP A 207 7.59 19.09 7.48
N VAL A 208 7.53 18.50 8.68
CA VAL A 208 6.99 19.13 9.89
C VAL A 208 8.12 19.32 10.89
N ASP A 209 8.46 20.58 11.18
CA ASP A 209 9.54 20.95 12.11
C ASP A 209 9.22 20.45 13.54
N ASN A 210 10.11 19.66 14.11
CA ASN A 210 10.03 19.20 15.50
C ASN A 210 10.80 20.14 16.43
N ARG A 211 10.17 21.22 16.83
CA ARG A 211 10.81 22.27 17.62
C ARG A 211 9.93 22.80 18.73
N GLY A 212 10.54 23.35 19.79
CA GLY A 212 9.83 24.02 20.87
C GLY A 212 10.76 24.66 21.89
N PRO A 213 10.22 25.47 22.80
CA PRO A 213 10.99 26.07 23.89
C PRO A 213 11.50 25.04 24.92
N ASN A 214 10.99 23.82 24.86
CA ASN A 214 11.35 22.69 25.71
C ASN A 214 12.57 21.91 25.20
N THR A 215 13.16 22.29 24.06
CA THR A 215 14.33 21.59 23.51
C THR A 215 15.51 21.61 24.50
N ILE A 216 16.12 20.44 24.66
CA ILE A 216 17.28 20.25 25.52
C ILE A 216 18.54 20.52 24.71
N PRO A 217 19.43 21.44 25.10
CA PRO A 217 20.64 21.70 24.37
C PRO A 217 21.54 20.46 24.27
N GLY A 218 21.88 20.08 23.04
CA GLY A 218 22.73 18.92 22.75
C GLY A 218 22.00 17.63 22.51
N LEU A 219 20.67 17.63 22.57
CA LEU A 219 19.83 16.56 22.02
C LEU A 219 19.42 16.95 20.60
N ASP A 220 19.58 16.03 19.68
CA ASP A 220 19.12 16.19 18.29
C ASP A 220 17.63 15.80 18.22
N TYR A 221 16.82 16.63 17.59
CA TYR A 221 15.39 16.42 17.41
C TYR A 221 15.12 16.22 15.94
N THR A 222 14.84 14.98 15.55
CA THR A 222 14.46 14.62 14.18
C THR A 222 13.12 15.25 13.82
N ASP A 223 12.98 15.82 12.63
CA ASP A 223 11.71 16.32 12.12
C ASP A 223 10.77 15.16 11.75
N TYR A 224 9.46 15.39 11.80
CA TYR A 224 8.45 14.38 11.44
C TYR A 224 8.46 14.14 9.93
N TYR A 225 8.22 12.87 9.51
CA TYR A 225 8.21 12.42 8.11
C TYR A 225 9.57 12.45 7.40
N LEU A 226 10.69 12.45 8.15
CA LEU A 226 11.99 12.12 7.56
C LEU A 226 11.94 10.74 6.92
N ARG A 227 12.66 10.54 5.82
CA ARG A 227 12.75 9.25 5.17
C ARG A 227 14.09 9.09 4.45
N GLU A 228 14.74 7.98 4.76
CA GLU A 228 15.94 7.50 4.08
C GLU A 228 15.67 6.08 3.58
N THR A 229 16.11 5.76 2.37
CA THR A 229 15.95 4.41 1.81
C THR A 229 17.21 4.04 1.03
N GLN A 230 17.69 2.85 1.25
CA GLN A 230 18.72 2.23 0.42
C GLN A 230 18.27 0.85 -0.04
N GLY A 231 18.56 0.51 -1.28
CA GLY A 231 18.15 -0.75 -1.88
C GLY A 231 19.22 -1.32 -2.82
N PHE A 232 19.31 -2.63 -2.82
CA PHE A 232 20.19 -3.37 -3.73
C PHE A 232 19.45 -4.56 -4.31
N ARG A 233 19.61 -4.77 -5.61
CA ARG A 233 19.07 -5.97 -6.27
C ARG A 233 20.13 -6.60 -7.18
N VAL A 234 20.22 -7.91 -7.12
CA VAL A 234 20.99 -8.73 -8.05
C VAL A 234 20.04 -9.66 -8.76
N ALA A 235 20.01 -9.61 -10.08
CA ALA A 235 19.22 -10.52 -10.90
C ALA A 235 20.15 -11.32 -11.81
N LEU A 236 19.96 -12.63 -11.84
CA LEU A 236 20.70 -13.58 -12.67
C LEU A 236 19.72 -14.35 -13.52
N ARG A 237 20.02 -14.51 -14.80
CA ARG A 237 19.23 -15.31 -15.73
C ARG A 237 20.11 -16.30 -16.47
N TYR A 238 19.63 -17.53 -16.60
CA TYR A 238 20.20 -18.52 -17.50
C TYR A 238 19.16 -18.96 -18.54
N ASP A 239 19.45 -18.74 -19.80
CA ASP A 239 18.63 -19.16 -20.96
C ASP A 239 19.45 -19.78 -22.10
N GLY A 240 20.59 -20.36 -21.75
CA GLY A 240 21.49 -21.01 -22.68
C GLY A 240 20.99 -22.36 -23.26
N LEU A 241 19.83 -22.85 -22.79
CA LEU A 241 19.14 -24.03 -23.31
C LEU A 241 17.78 -23.62 -23.91
N GLU A 242 17.45 -24.17 -25.08
CA GLU A 242 16.20 -23.82 -25.78
C GLU A 242 14.92 -24.09 -24.99
N ASN A 243 14.96 -25.00 -24.04
CA ASN A 243 13.78 -25.44 -23.29
C ASN A 243 13.86 -25.17 -21.77
N LEU A 244 14.84 -24.43 -21.30
CA LEU A 244 15.02 -24.15 -19.87
C LEU A 244 15.44 -22.70 -19.67
N VAL A 245 14.66 -21.97 -18.87
CA VAL A 245 15.01 -20.66 -18.34
C VAL A 245 15.04 -20.73 -16.83
N VAL A 246 16.08 -20.17 -16.23
CA VAL A 246 16.23 -20.06 -14.77
C VAL A 246 16.49 -18.61 -14.44
N ASP A 247 15.61 -18.02 -13.67
CA ASP A 247 15.74 -16.67 -13.10
C ASP A 247 15.95 -16.75 -11.60
N TYR A 248 16.98 -16.09 -11.10
CA TYR A 248 17.23 -15.91 -9.69
C TYR A 248 17.37 -14.42 -9.39
N SER A 249 16.78 -13.95 -8.31
CA SER A 249 17.04 -12.62 -7.78
C SER A 249 17.20 -12.62 -6.27
N TYR A 250 18.03 -11.70 -5.80
CA TYR A 250 18.14 -11.27 -4.42
C TYR A 250 17.85 -9.78 -4.37
N ASP A 251 16.96 -9.37 -3.48
CA ASP A 251 16.66 -7.97 -3.19
C ASP A 251 16.87 -7.68 -1.70
N TYR A 252 17.39 -6.51 -1.41
CA TYR A 252 17.59 -5.96 -0.07
C TYR A 252 17.15 -4.51 -0.05
N SER A 253 16.43 -4.10 0.96
CA SER A 253 16.13 -2.70 1.24
C SER A 253 16.23 -2.41 2.73
N ASP A 254 16.74 -1.23 3.06
CA ASP A 254 16.84 -0.68 4.39
C ASP A 254 16.21 0.71 4.35
N MET A 255 15.26 0.96 5.24
CA MET A 255 14.47 2.17 5.30
C MET A 255 14.46 2.72 6.71
N THR A 256 14.96 3.94 6.87
CA THR A 256 14.83 4.71 8.10
C THR A 256 13.78 5.80 7.90
N SER A 257 12.87 5.95 8.85
CA SER A 257 11.88 7.03 8.83
C SER A 257 11.61 7.57 10.23
N SER A 258 11.13 8.80 10.31
CA SER A 258 10.54 9.32 11.54
C SER A 258 9.02 9.18 11.51
N PRO A 259 8.37 9.11 12.70
CA PRO A 259 6.92 9.00 12.80
C PRO A 259 6.17 10.11 12.06
N GLY A 260 4.91 9.83 11.69
CA GLY A 260 3.98 10.85 11.21
C GLY A 260 3.56 11.82 12.31
N TYR A 261 3.35 13.08 11.97
CA TYR A 261 2.84 14.07 12.93
C TYR A 261 1.32 13.98 13.03
N HIS A 262 0.84 13.77 14.27
CA HIS A 262 -0.58 13.74 14.60
C HIS A 262 -1.00 15.05 15.23
N GLN A 263 -1.87 15.79 14.56
CA GLN A 263 -2.41 17.04 15.09
C GLN A 263 -3.75 16.81 15.76
N TYR A 264 -3.87 17.29 16.99
CA TYR A 264 -5.12 17.25 17.75
C TYR A 264 -6.17 18.22 17.17
N GLY A 265 -7.33 17.70 16.79
CA GLY A 265 -8.46 18.46 16.25
C GLY A 265 -9.64 18.63 17.20
N GLY A 266 -9.55 18.14 18.43
CA GLY A 266 -10.64 18.19 19.41
C GLY A 266 -10.73 19.51 20.21
N PRO A 267 -11.73 19.64 21.10
CA PRO A 267 -11.90 20.83 21.95
C PRO A 267 -10.78 20.94 22.97
N VAL A 268 -10.15 22.10 23.05
CA VAL A 268 -9.13 22.40 24.06
C VAL A 268 -9.79 22.41 25.46
N GLY A 269 -9.35 21.54 26.36
CA GLY A 269 -9.67 21.60 27.79
C GLY A 269 -10.75 20.67 28.31
N GLY A 270 -11.11 19.57 27.67
CA GLY A 270 -12.04 18.62 28.29
C GLY A 270 -12.40 17.40 27.45
N LEU A 271 -12.63 16.28 28.11
CA LEU A 271 -13.22 15.04 27.60
C LEU A 271 -14.69 15.23 27.10
N ASN A 272 -14.96 16.26 26.34
CA ASN A 272 -16.29 16.49 25.80
C ASN A 272 -16.30 16.04 24.32
N PRO A 273 -17.06 14.99 23.98
CA PRO A 273 -17.11 14.41 22.63
C PRO A 273 -17.82 15.26 21.59
N ALA A 274 -18.04 16.54 21.82
CA ALA A 274 -18.56 17.42 20.79
C ALA A 274 -17.46 17.74 19.77
N PHE A 275 -17.46 17.01 18.67
CA PHE A 275 -16.60 17.25 17.51
C PHE A 275 -16.63 18.72 17.10
N GLN A 276 -15.46 19.34 17.08
CA GLN A 276 -15.30 20.61 16.39
C GLN A 276 -14.75 20.28 15.00
N PRO A 277 -15.35 20.80 13.93
CA PRO A 277 -14.74 20.63 12.61
C PRO A 277 -13.33 21.21 12.62
N ILE A 278 -12.42 20.57 11.89
CA ILE A 278 -11.07 21.10 11.68
C ILE A 278 -11.20 22.51 11.14
N THR A 279 -10.72 23.47 11.89
CA THR A 279 -10.79 24.89 11.52
C THR A 279 -9.56 25.23 10.67
N ASP A 280 -9.67 26.27 9.85
CA ASP A 280 -8.54 26.78 9.04
C ASP A 280 -7.28 27.02 9.91
N SER A 281 -7.44 27.30 11.21
CA SER A 281 -6.34 27.46 12.15
C SER A 281 -5.53 26.19 12.42
N PHE A 282 -6.03 25.01 12.12
CA PHE A 282 -5.26 23.77 12.16
C PHE A 282 -4.41 23.60 10.90
N ARG A 283 -4.97 23.92 9.75
CA ARG A 283 -4.26 23.91 8.46
C ARG A 283 -3.07 24.86 8.45
N ASP A 284 -3.20 26.04 9.05
CA ASP A 284 -2.14 27.05 9.17
C ASP A 284 -0.95 26.60 10.05
N ARG A 285 -0.99 25.39 10.64
CA ARG A 285 0.01 24.86 11.56
C ARG A 285 0.72 23.60 11.08
N LEU A 286 0.49 23.20 9.84
CA LEU A 286 1.04 21.97 9.27
C LEU A 286 2.57 21.86 9.30
N GLU A 287 3.25 22.97 9.20
CA GLU A 287 4.74 23.00 9.13
C GLU A 287 5.41 23.00 10.50
N GLU A 288 4.65 22.97 11.60
CA GLU A 288 5.21 23.06 12.95
C GLU A 288 4.42 22.19 13.92
N THR A 289 5.11 21.48 14.82
CA THR A 289 4.47 20.81 15.94
C THR A 289 3.83 21.81 16.89
N ARG A 290 2.63 21.50 17.38
CA ARG A 290 1.89 22.36 18.31
C ARG A 290 1.37 21.56 19.49
N SER A 291 1.48 22.11 20.70
CA SER A 291 0.84 21.52 21.85
C SER A 291 -0.68 21.70 21.78
N PRO A 292 -1.49 20.70 22.16
CA PRO A 292 -2.94 20.83 22.28
C PRO A 292 -3.33 21.89 23.31
N ILE A 293 -2.43 22.20 24.25
CA ILE A 293 -2.62 23.20 25.29
C ILE A 293 -1.91 24.51 24.87
N GLY A 294 -2.68 25.46 24.37
CA GLY A 294 -2.21 26.81 24.07
C GLY A 294 -1.55 27.02 22.71
N GLY A 295 -1.48 26.01 21.85
CA GLY A 295 -1.02 26.12 20.46
C GLY A 295 0.43 26.61 20.32
N GLN A 296 1.31 26.34 21.30
CA GLN A 296 2.73 26.66 21.22
C GLN A 296 3.50 25.48 20.62
N PRO A 297 4.57 25.72 19.87
CA PRO A 297 5.45 24.66 19.39
C PRO A 297 5.98 23.83 20.55
N THR A 298 6.03 22.51 20.39
CA THR A 298 6.56 21.57 21.38
C THR A 298 7.41 20.54 20.66
N ALA A 299 8.67 20.38 21.04
CA ALA A 299 9.54 19.35 20.50
C ALA A 299 9.38 18.06 21.30
N TYR A 300 9.35 16.93 20.57
CA TYR A 300 9.29 15.58 21.14
C TYR A 300 10.54 14.79 20.75
N TYR A 301 10.94 13.87 21.59
CA TYR A 301 11.91 12.86 21.18
C TYR A 301 11.20 11.85 20.28
N LEU A 302 11.67 11.72 19.04
CA LEU A 302 11.10 10.80 18.06
C LEU A 302 12.17 9.74 17.79
N PRO A 303 12.00 8.51 18.27
CA PRO A 303 12.80 7.41 17.79
C PRO A 303 12.54 7.19 16.31
N GLU A 304 13.57 6.90 15.56
CA GLU A 304 13.46 6.52 14.15
C GLU A 304 12.88 5.11 14.05
N THR A 305 12.18 4.84 12.96
CA THR A 305 11.72 3.51 12.55
C THR A 305 12.72 3.00 11.56
N ASP A 306 13.31 1.85 11.85
CA ASP A 306 14.23 1.16 10.94
C ASP A 306 13.59 -0.13 10.45
N THR A 307 13.53 -0.32 9.13
CA THR A 307 12.93 -1.48 8.48
C THR A 307 13.93 -2.08 7.49
N GLU A 308 14.43 -3.26 7.77
CA GLU A 308 15.24 -4.05 6.84
C GLU A 308 14.37 -5.13 6.21
N VAL A 309 14.45 -5.29 4.89
CA VAL A 309 13.74 -6.34 4.15
C VAL A 309 14.70 -6.98 3.17
N ASP A 310 14.74 -8.29 3.15
CA ASP A 310 15.42 -9.00 2.09
C ASP A 310 14.65 -10.20 1.54
N GLY A 311 14.96 -10.56 0.30
CA GLY A 311 14.23 -11.57 -0.42
C GLY A 311 15.06 -12.33 -1.43
N HIS A 312 14.78 -13.62 -1.53
CA HIS A 312 15.30 -14.52 -2.55
C HIS A 312 14.14 -15.05 -3.40
N ASN A 313 14.30 -14.98 -4.70
CA ASN A 313 13.35 -15.55 -5.64
C ASN A 313 14.10 -16.43 -6.65
N LEU A 314 13.63 -17.66 -6.83
CA LEU A 314 14.12 -18.58 -7.86
C LEU A 314 12.94 -19.08 -8.70
N THR A 315 12.93 -18.71 -9.98
CA THR A 315 11.95 -19.21 -10.94
C THR A 315 12.64 -20.12 -11.96
N VAL A 316 12.07 -21.28 -12.17
CA VAL A 316 12.52 -22.26 -13.18
C VAL A 316 11.37 -22.54 -14.15
N ASP A 317 11.53 -22.18 -15.41
CA ASP A 317 10.60 -22.49 -16.50
C ASP A 317 11.21 -23.58 -17.40
N TRP A 318 10.61 -24.77 -17.38
CA TRP A 318 11.06 -25.90 -18.19
C TRP A 318 9.99 -26.32 -19.20
N ALA A 319 10.21 -25.99 -20.47
CA ALA A 319 9.40 -26.49 -21.57
C ALA A 319 9.65 -27.98 -21.79
N ILE A 320 8.80 -28.84 -21.25
CA ILE A 320 8.85 -30.31 -21.40
C ILE A 320 8.58 -30.69 -22.85
N SER A 321 7.65 -29.94 -23.49
CA SER A 321 7.33 -30.05 -24.91
C SER A 321 6.77 -28.71 -25.41
N ASP A 322 6.48 -28.57 -26.70
CA ASP A 322 5.88 -27.35 -27.29
C ASP A 322 4.53 -26.98 -26.68
N SER A 323 3.84 -27.91 -26.01
CA SER A 323 2.52 -27.69 -25.42
C SER A 323 2.46 -27.86 -23.90
N LEU A 324 3.60 -28.13 -23.24
CA LEU A 324 3.63 -28.41 -21.82
C LEU A 324 4.86 -27.80 -21.17
N THR A 325 4.65 -26.91 -20.19
CA THR A 325 5.71 -26.28 -19.39
C THR A 325 5.52 -26.62 -17.92
N LEU A 326 6.59 -27.00 -17.25
CA LEU A 326 6.69 -27.06 -15.80
C LEU A 326 7.37 -25.78 -15.31
N LYS A 327 6.69 -25.08 -14.41
CA LYS A 327 7.21 -23.87 -13.75
C LYS A 327 7.32 -24.11 -12.26
N SER A 328 8.45 -23.72 -11.68
CA SER A 328 8.67 -23.73 -10.23
C SER A 328 9.03 -22.33 -9.77
N ILE A 329 8.35 -21.83 -8.74
CA ILE A 329 8.63 -20.53 -8.11
C ILE A 329 8.92 -20.80 -6.64
N THR A 330 10.13 -20.48 -6.20
CA THR A 330 10.57 -20.62 -4.81
C THR A 330 10.91 -19.24 -4.28
N GLY A 331 10.32 -18.86 -3.16
CA GLY A 331 10.56 -17.58 -2.49
C GLY A 331 10.97 -17.78 -1.04
N TYR A 332 11.88 -16.94 -0.56
CA TYR A 332 12.18 -16.75 0.85
C TYR A 332 12.28 -15.23 1.07
N ARG A 333 11.57 -14.73 2.06
CA ARG A 333 11.62 -13.31 2.43
C ARG A 333 11.70 -13.20 3.95
N GLU A 334 12.47 -12.23 4.41
CA GLU A 334 12.51 -11.85 5.83
C GLU A 334 12.43 -10.32 5.95
N PHE A 335 11.97 -9.86 7.09
CA PHE A 335 12.10 -8.47 7.48
C PHE A 335 12.25 -8.31 8.98
N ASP A 336 13.04 -7.31 9.36
CA ASP A 336 13.16 -6.78 10.70
C ASP A 336 12.62 -5.34 10.70
N ASP A 337 11.67 -5.03 11.60
CA ASP A 337 11.03 -3.72 11.70
C ASP A 337 11.09 -3.25 13.16
N ASP A 338 11.88 -2.22 13.43
CA ASP A 338 11.92 -1.51 14.72
C ASP A 338 11.16 -0.20 14.56
N ALA A 339 9.84 -0.27 14.77
CA ALA A 339 8.92 0.82 14.49
C ALA A 339 8.60 1.63 15.75
N SER A 340 8.82 2.93 15.65
CA SER A 340 8.33 3.90 16.61
C SER A 340 7.04 4.56 16.14
N GLN A 341 6.02 4.50 16.97
CA GLN A 341 4.74 5.15 16.75
C GLN A 341 4.55 6.21 17.81
N ASN A 342 4.40 7.45 17.40
CA ASN A 342 4.19 8.55 18.32
C ASN A 342 2.77 9.12 18.15
N PHE A 343 1.92 8.87 19.15
CA PHE A 343 0.56 9.41 19.20
C PHE A 343 0.53 10.78 19.90
N THR A 344 1.50 11.65 19.56
CA THR A 344 1.52 13.03 20.08
C THR A 344 0.20 13.71 19.76
N GLU A 345 -0.31 14.46 20.74
CA GLU A 345 -1.55 15.21 20.63
C GLU A 345 -2.84 14.39 20.38
N SER A 346 -2.76 13.07 20.09
CA SER A 346 -3.94 12.23 19.83
C SER A 346 -4.91 12.13 21.00
N PHE A 347 -4.40 12.20 22.23
CA PHE A 347 -5.18 12.05 23.45
C PHE A 347 -5.52 13.38 24.14
N GLY A 348 -5.32 14.51 23.48
CA GLY A 348 -5.61 15.83 24.02
C GLY A 348 -4.81 16.12 25.30
N ASN A 349 -5.51 16.42 26.41
CA ASN A 349 -4.84 16.70 27.70
C ASN A 349 -4.25 15.45 28.38
N ALA A 350 -4.51 14.26 27.86
CA ALA A 350 -4.00 13.02 28.46
C ALA A 350 -2.55 12.72 28.10
N GLY A 351 -1.99 13.39 27.09
CA GLY A 351 -0.58 13.37 26.72
C GLY A 351 -0.22 12.54 25.50
N SER A 352 1.07 12.38 25.31
CA SER A 352 1.65 11.60 24.25
C SER A 352 1.80 10.14 24.68
N LEU A 353 1.30 9.23 23.87
CA LEU A 353 1.60 7.80 23.97
C LEU A 353 2.66 7.47 22.89
N GLU A 354 3.74 6.86 23.31
CA GLU A 354 4.74 6.27 22.43
C GLU A 354 4.58 4.76 22.47
N VAL A 355 4.53 4.16 21.28
CA VAL A 355 4.44 2.70 21.10
C VAL A 355 5.62 2.27 20.26
N TRP A 356 6.43 1.39 20.79
CA TRP A 356 7.54 0.77 20.10
C TRP A 356 7.15 -0.64 19.75
N THR A 357 7.27 -0.97 18.48
CA THR A 357 6.94 -2.30 17.96
C THR A 357 8.17 -2.85 17.24
N VAL A 358 8.72 -3.93 17.76
CA VAL A 358 9.80 -4.68 17.11
C VAL A 358 9.19 -5.92 16.50
N THR A 359 9.37 -6.12 15.22
CA THR A 359 8.86 -7.28 14.48
C THR A 359 10.00 -7.96 13.75
N GLU A 360 10.20 -9.23 14.03
CA GLU A 360 11.06 -10.14 13.27
C GLU A 360 10.15 -11.12 12.52
N HIS A 361 10.37 -11.30 11.23
CA HIS A 361 9.48 -12.11 10.40
C HIS A 361 10.24 -12.79 9.27
N GLU A 362 9.96 -14.09 9.07
CA GLU A 362 10.44 -14.84 7.92
C GLU A 362 9.32 -15.66 7.27
N GLN A 363 9.43 -15.87 5.97
CA GLN A 363 8.49 -16.69 5.22
C GLN A 363 9.18 -17.49 4.13
N PHE A 364 8.65 -18.68 3.87
CA PHE A 364 9.03 -19.52 2.73
C PHE A 364 7.82 -19.84 1.86
N THR A 365 7.98 -19.78 0.53
CA THR A 365 6.95 -20.16 -0.44
C THR A 365 7.49 -21.08 -1.50
N GLN A 366 6.67 -22.07 -1.90
CA GLN A 366 6.95 -22.93 -3.03
C GLN A 366 5.70 -23.12 -3.89
N GLU A 367 5.77 -22.72 -5.15
CA GLU A 367 4.69 -22.96 -6.12
C GLU A 367 5.21 -23.83 -7.27
N LEU A 368 4.49 -24.91 -7.57
CA LEU A 368 4.75 -25.76 -8.74
C LEU A 368 3.55 -25.66 -9.67
N GLN A 369 3.79 -25.29 -10.91
CA GLN A 369 2.76 -25.15 -11.92
C GLN A 369 3.06 -26.05 -13.12
N LEU A 370 2.04 -26.69 -13.65
CA LEU A 370 2.05 -27.36 -14.93
C LEU A 370 1.12 -26.61 -15.87
N LEU A 371 1.68 -26.01 -16.92
CA LEU A 371 0.95 -25.22 -17.90
C LEU A 371 0.80 -26.00 -19.20
N GLY A 372 -0.44 -26.18 -19.66
CA GLY A 372 -0.78 -26.84 -20.91
C GLY A 372 -1.35 -25.86 -21.94
N ASN A 373 -0.96 -26.00 -23.20
CA ASN A 373 -1.51 -25.23 -24.32
C ASN A 373 -1.76 -26.17 -25.48
N GLN A 374 -3.04 -26.42 -25.78
CA GLN A 374 -3.49 -27.32 -26.86
C GLN A 374 -4.57 -26.59 -27.63
N ASP A 375 -4.63 -26.74 -28.94
CA ASP A 375 -5.49 -26.04 -29.94
C ASP A 375 -6.72 -25.26 -29.42
N ARG A 376 -7.52 -25.87 -28.57
CA ARG A 376 -8.75 -25.31 -28.02
C ARG A 376 -8.80 -25.33 -26.49
N PHE A 377 -7.70 -25.68 -25.85
CA PHE A 377 -7.70 -25.90 -24.41
C PHE A 377 -6.40 -25.39 -23.82
N GLN A 378 -6.51 -24.39 -22.99
CA GLN A 378 -5.41 -23.86 -22.21
C GLN A 378 -5.70 -24.14 -20.74
N TRP A 379 -4.69 -24.57 -19.98
CA TRP A 379 -4.90 -24.89 -18.59
C TRP A 379 -3.63 -24.71 -17.76
N VAL A 380 -3.80 -24.41 -16.49
CA VAL A 380 -2.78 -24.44 -15.45
C VAL A 380 -3.28 -25.33 -14.32
N ALA A 381 -2.40 -26.15 -13.76
CA ALA A 381 -2.63 -26.87 -12.52
C ALA A 381 -1.41 -26.70 -11.63
N GLY A 382 -1.60 -26.51 -10.32
CA GLY A 382 -0.49 -26.23 -9.43
C GLY A 382 -0.71 -26.73 -8.02
N LEU A 383 0.43 -26.77 -7.31
CA LEU A 383 0.52 -27.00 -5.87
C LEU A 383 1.25 -25.82 -5.26
N TYR A 384 0.79 -25.38 -4.10
CA TYR A 384 1.37 -24.26 -3.35
C TYR A 384 1.60 -24.66 -1.91
N TYR A 385 2.72 -24.24 -1.37
CA TYR A 385 3.09 -24.35 0.03
C TYR A 385 3.57 -23.00 0.54
N PHE A 386 3.22 -22.68 1.77
CA PHE A 386 3.61 -21.47 2.47
C PHE A 386 3.85 -21.78 3.94
N GLU A 387 4.89 -21.21 4.50
CA GLU A 387 5.25 -21.25 5.91
C GLU A 387 5.71 -19.84 6.33
N GLU A 388 5.32 -19.43 7.52
CA GLU A 388 5.60 -18.11 8.09
C GLU A 388 5.85 -18.26 9.58
N GLU A 389 6.97 -17.72 10.04
CA GLU A 389 7.28 -17.55 11.45
C GLU A 389 7.53 -16.08 11.75
N GLY A 390 7.14 -15.60 12.93
CA GLY A 390 7.45 -14.24 13.31
C GLY A 390 7.13 -13.94 14.76
N THR A 391 7.84 -12.92 15.28
CA THR A 391 7.64 -12.38 16.63
C THR A 391 7.39 -10.89 16.53
N GLN A 392 6.34 -10.42 17.20
CA GLN A 392 6.08 -8.99 17.35
C GLN A 392 6.01 -8.61 18.82
N THR A 393 6.94 -7.76 19.23
CA THR A 393 7.00 -7.22 20.60
C THR A 393 6.54 -5.78 20.57
N GLU A 394 5.59 -5.42 21.44
CA GLU A 394 5.11 -4.05 21.60
C GLU A 394 5.41 -3.56 23.00
N GLN A 395 6.05 -2.39 23.10
CA GLN A 395 6.33 -1.66 24.32
C GLN A 395 5.59 -0.32 24.30
N GLN A 396 5.01 0.06 25.41
CA GLN A 396 4.26 1.31 25.51
C GLN A 396 4.84 2.22 26.59
N TYR A 397 4.88 3.52 26.26
CA TYR A 397 5.41 4.58 27.12
C TYR A 397 4.48 5.78 27.12
N LEU A 398 4.28 6.40 28.29
CA LEU A 398 3.65 7.73 28.41
C LEU A 398 4.72 8.80 28.54
N ASP A 399 4.60 9.87 27.77
CA ASP A 399 5.41 11.07 27.99
C ASP A 399 5.09 11.70 29.34
N ARG A 400 6.10 11.98 30.12
CA ARG A 400 6.02 12.46 31.48
C ARG A 400 5.44 13.89 31.58
N ALA A 401 5.54 14.70 30.56
CA ALA A 401 4.92 16.03 30.52
C ALA A 401 3.41 15.98 30.77
N THR A 402 2.80 14.82 30.50
CA THR A 402 1.38 14.53 30.66
C THR A 402 1.00 14.18 32.12
N VAL A 403 1.85 13.45 32.79
CA VAL A 403 1.55 12.98 34.18
C VAL A 403 1.46 14.12 35.16
N ASP A 404 2.21 15.21 34.93
CA ASP A 404 2.26 16.37 35.86
C ASP A 404 1.05 17.32 35.69
N LEU A 405 0.35 17.29 34.55
CA LEU A 405 -0.76 18.22 34.26
C LEU A 405 -2.14 17.69 34.62
N THR A 406 -2.36 16.40 34.75
CA THR A 406 -3.72 15.87 34.79
C THR A 406 -4.16 15.29 36.12
N GLY A 407 -3.25 14.86 37.00
CA GLY A 407 -3.65 14.19 38.26
C GLY A 407 -4.55 12.95 38.03
N ILE A 408 -4.72 12.53 36.77
CA ILE A 408 -5.68 11.49 36.34
C ILE A 408 -5.12 10.09 36.55
N ILE A 409 -3.81 9.92 36.47
CA ILE A 409 -3.18 8.68 36.92
C ILE A 409 -2.61 8.91 38.29
N ALA A 410 -3.38 8.61 39.33
CA ALA A 410 -2.87 8.41 40.68
C ALA A 410 -2.03 7.12 40.69
N LEU A 411 -0.98 7.05 39.88
CA LEU A 411 0.11 6.13 40.10
C LEU A 411 0.72 6.56 41.43
N ASP A 412 0.61 5.70 42.43
CA ASP A 412 1.22 5.89 43.72
C ASP A 412 2.75 5.91 43.56
N LEU A 413 3.28 7.08 43.15
CA LEU A 413 4.72 7.33 42.98
C LEU A 413 5.47 7.15 44.30
N THR A 414 4.79 6.87 45.43
CA THR A 414 5.42 6.52 46.69
C THR A 414 6.01 5.11 46.68
N THR A 415 5.61 4.25 45.74
CA THR A 415 6.17 2.89 45.57
C THR A 415 7.46 2.87 44.73
N PHE A 416 7.73 3.93 43.98
CA PHE A 416 8.98 4.11 43.21
C PHE A 416 9.63 5.44 43.57
N PRO A 417 10.21 5.58 44.78
CA PRO A 417 10.98 6.77 45.11
C PRO A 417 12.19 6.81 44.15
N PRO A 418 12.47 7.99 43.54
CA PRO A 418 13.69 8.15 42.75
C PRO A 418 14.88 7.83 43.67
N THR A 419 15.70 6.88 43.27
CA THR A 419 16.97 6.62 43.96
C THR A 419 17.87 7.83 43.75
N PRO A 420 18.28 8.57 44.77
CA PRO A 420 19.24 9.65 44.63
C PRO A 420 20.52 9.10 44.01
N CYS A 421 21.13 9.84 43.08
CA CYS A 421 22.44 9.47 42.55
C CYS A 421 23.41 9.27 43.69
N SER A 422 23.94 8.09 43.86
CA SER A 422 24.84 7.73 44.93
C SER A 422 26.20 8.46 44.88
N ASP A 423 26.49 9.10 43.75
CA ASP A 423 27.75 9.79 43.44
C ASP A 423 27.59 11.33 43.37
N GLY A 424 26.38 11.86 43.55
CA GLY A 424 26.09 13.28 43.41
C GLY A 424 26.24 13.81 42.01
N SER A 425 26.27 12.94 40.99
CA SER A 425 26.37 13.30 39.59
C SER A 425 24.99 13.74 39.06
N THR A 426 24.96 14.82 38.30
CA THR A 426 23.77 15.28 37.57
C THR A 426 23.74 14.81 36.14
N SER A 427 24.63 13.86 35.74
CA SER A 427 24.81 13.39 34.38
C SER A 427 24.32 11.96 34.15
N ASP A 428 23.83 11.28 35.19
CA ASP A 428 23.19 9.97 35.02
C ASP A 428 21.68 10.19 34.77
N PRO A 429 21.16 9.86 33.59
CA PRO A 429 19.77 10.05 33.22
C PRO A 429 18.79 9.30 34.17
N PHE A 430 19.24 8.28 34.87
CA PHE A 430 18.37 7.48 35.76
C PHE A 430 18.29 7.95 37.22
N CYS A 431 19.05 8.96 37.60
CA CYS A 431 19.17 9.37 38.98
C CYS A 431 19.20 10.90 39.24
N SER A 432 18.59 11.72 38.41
CA SER A 432 18.63 13.17 38.59
C SER A 432 17.34 13.80 39.11
N ASP A 433 17.46 15.05 39.56
CA ASP A 433 16.37 15.92 39.93
C ASP A 433 15.22 15.86 38.90
N PHE A 434 14.03 15.77 39.39
CA PHE A 434 12.69 15.53 38.85
C PHE A 434 12.27 16.31 37.57
N THR A 435 13.19 16.77 36.76
CA THR A 435 12.91 17.58 35.53
C THR A 435 13.40 17.00 34.22
N MET A 436 13.90 15.76 34.16
CA MET A 436 14.25 15.14 32.91
C MET A 436 13.13 14.25 32.37
N PHE A 437 12.80 14.51 31.10
CA PHE A 437 11.74 13.89 30.31
C PHE A 437 12.11 12.46 29.92
N PHE A 438 11.86 11.48 30.74
CA PHE A 438 11.88 10.07 30.32
C PHE A 438 10.44 9.57 30.26
N PRO A 439 10.06 8.90 29.17
CA PRO A 439 8.76 8.27 29.05
C PRO A 439 8.56 7.25 30.19
N LEU A 440 7.35 7.23 30.75
CA LEU A 440 6.97 6.25 31.76
C LEU A 440 6.64 4.93 31.05
N TYR A 441 7.45 3.90 31.28
CA TYR A 441 7.18 2.56 30.79
C TYR A 441 5.87 2.00 31.35
N LEU A 442 4.94 1.64 30.46
CA LEU A 442 3.62 1.13 30.83
C LEU A 442 3.57 -0.40 30.81
N GLY A 443 4.32 -1.02 29.92
CA GLY A 443 4.36 -2.48 29.79
C GLY A 443 4.81 -2.93 28.40
N GLU A 444 4.97 -4.25 28.30
CA GLU A 444 5.39 -4.95 27.08
C GLU A 444 4.55 -6.20 26.94
N TYR A 445 4.28 -6.59 25.73
CA TYR A 445 3.84 -7.94 25.38
C TYR A 445 4.48 -8.36 24.05
N ALA A 446 4.64 -9.66 23.89
CA ALA A 446 5.09 -10.24 22.64
C ALA A 446 4.07 -11.26 22.13
N VAL A 447 3.96 -11.36 20.81
CA VAL A 447 3.17 -12.39 20.13
C VAL A 447 4.07 -13.08 19.13
N ASP A 448 4.20 -14.40 19.27
CA ASP A 448 4.84 -15.27 18.31
C ASP A 448 3.75 -15.87 17.41
N VAL A 449 3.98 -15.93 16.11
CA VAL A 449 3.11 -16.59 15.13
C VAL A 449 3.85 -17.69 14.39
N ASP A 450 3.14 -18.78 14.11
CA ASP A 450 3.56 -19.91 13.29
C ASP A 450 2.37 -20.30 12.40
N ASN A 451 2.51 -20.06 11.10
CA ASN A 451 1.43 -20.26 10.14
C ASN A 451 1.91 -21.15 8.99
N GLU A 452 1.15 -22.21 8.69
CA GLU A 452 1.42 -23.11 7.56
C GLU A 452 0.19 -23.18 6.65
N SER A 453 0.42 -23.16 5.33
CA SER A 453 -0.67 -23.31 4.37
C SER A 453 -0.25 -24.13 3.16
N TRP A 454 -1.12 -25.01 2.71
CA TRP A 454 -0.94 -25.69 1.43
C TRP A 454 -2.20 -25.59 0.57
N ALA A 455 -2.00 -25.63 -0.75
CA ALA A 455 -3.12 -25.61 -1.67
C ALA A 455 -2.86 -26.41 -2.94
N ALA A 456 -3.98 -26.89 -3.53
CA ALA A 456 -4.00 -27.45 -4.87
C ALA A 456 -5.00 -26.66 -5.72
N PHE A 457 -4.58 -26.23 -6.90
CA PHE A 457 -5.43 -25.42 -7.77
C PHE A 457 -5.33 -25.83 -9.24
N GLY A 458 -6.34 -25.44 -10.00
CA GLY A 458 -6.32 -25.58 -11.44
C GLY A 458 -7.34 -24.67 -12.10
N GLN A 459 -6.99 -24.16 -13.28
CA GLN A 459 -7.88 -23.37 -14.12
C GLN A 459 -7.72 -23.79 -15.56
N ALA A 460 -8.84 -23.89 -16.27
CA ALA A 460 -8.85 -24.27 -17.67
C ALA A 460 -9.76 -23.36 -18.48
N THR A 461 -9.28 -22.93 -19.65
CA THR A 461 -10.03 -22.16 -20.64
C THR A 461 -10.27 -23.03 -21.86
N TRP A 462 -11.52 -23.17 -22.23
CA TRP A 462 -11.96 -23.86 -23.43
C TRP A 462 -12.47 -22.88 -24.47
N ASN A 463 -11.77 -22.78 -25.61
CA ASN A 463 -12.23 -22.05 -26.78
C ASN A 463 -13.43 -22.81 -27.41
N ALA A 464 -14.62 -22.61 -26.84
CA ALA A 464 -15.84 -23.35 -27.23
C ALA A 464 -16.22 -23.06 -28.69
N THR A 465 -16.01 -21.82 -29.13
CA THR A 465 -16.12 -21.40 -30.55
C THR A 465 -14.98 -20.44 -30.89
N GLU A 466 -14.92 -19.94 -32.12
CA GLU A 466 -13.95 -18.89 -32.52
C GLU A 466 -14.16 -17.56 -31.74
N ARG A 467 -15.30 -17.39 -31.05
CA ARG A 467 -15.70 -16.15 -30.40
C ARG A 467 -16.06 -16.31 -28.90
N LEU A 468 -16.20 -17.53 -28.42
CA LEU A 468 -16.63 -17.80 -27.06
C LEU A 468 -15.59 -18.65 -26.36
N ASP A 469 -15.02 -18.09 -25.31
CA ASP A 469 -14.12 -18.77 -24.40
C ASP A 469 -14.82 -18.97 -23.05
N LEU A 470 -14.69 -20.17 -22.50
CA LEU A 470 -15.25 -20.54 -21.21
C LEU A 470 -14.10 -20.96 -20.28
N THR A 471 -13.97 -20.28 -19.17
CA THR A 471 -12.94 -20.57 -18.16
C THR A 471 -13.58 -21.06 -16.89
N ALA A 472 -13.01 -22.11 -16.32
CA ALA A 472 -13.38 -22.61 -14.99
C ALA A 472 -12.11 -22.89 -14.19
N GLY A 473 -12.09 -22.41 -12.94
CA GLY A 473 -11.00 -22.61 -12.00
C GLY A 473 -11.50 -23.05 -10.64
N LEU A 474 -10.67 -23.80 -9.93
CA LEU A 474 -10.93 -24.30 -8.58
C LEU A 474 -9.62 -24.34 -7.80
N ARG A 475 -9.68 -23.97 -6.51
CA ARG A 475 -8.59 -24.11 -5.55
C ARG A 475 -9.14 -24.65 -4.24
N TYR A 476 -8.45 -25.58 -3.66
CA TYR A 476 -8.62 -25.99 -2.26
C TYR A 476 -7.39 -25.51 -1.48
N THR A 477 -7.62 -24.82 -0.39
CA THR A 477 -6.59 -24.34 0.54
C THR A 477 -6.88 -24.86 1.93
N ASP A 478 -5.84 -25.28 2.63
CA ASP A 478 -5.83 -25.70 4.01
C ASP A 478 -4.81 -24.81 4.73
N ASP A 479 -5.20 -24.19 5.83
CA ASP A 479 -4.45 -23.08 6.48
C ASP A 479 -4.46 -23.30 8.00
N GLU A 480 -3.31 -23.67 8.57
CA GLU A 480 -3.10 -23.84 10.00
C GLU A 480 -2.43 -22.61 10.59
N ARG A 481 -2.91 -22.15 11.74
CA ARG A 481 -2.41 -20.93 12.40
C ARG A 481 -2.26 -21.13 13.88
N GLU A 482 -1.15 -20.70 14.43
CA GLU A 482 -0.91 -20.61 15.85
C GLU A 482 -0.32 -19.25 16.21
N ALA A 483 -0.83 -18.67 17.30
CA ALA A 483 -0.26 -17.45 17.88
C ALA A 483 -0.15 -17.64 19.40
N VAL A 484 1.01 -17.27 19.95
CA VAL A 484 1.31 -17.37 21.38
C VAL A 484 1.60 -15.98 21.90
N ARG A 485 0.76 -15.46 22.81
CA ARG A 485 1.00 -14.18 23.48
C ARG A 485 1.65 -14.39 24.83
N THR A 486 2.77 -13.69 25.05
CA THR A 486 3.45 -13.54 26.34
C THR A 486 3.25 -12.13 26.86
N HIS A 487 3.42 -11.92 28.16
CA HIS A 487 3.15 -10.64 28.80
C HIS A 487 4.17 -10.33 29.90
N ASP A 488 4.58 -9.06 29.97
CA ASP A 488 5.35 -8.49 31.09
C ASP A 488 4.98 -7.01 31.26
N GLY A 489 4.81 -6.51 32.53
CA GLY A 489 4.61 -5.09 32.82
C GLY A 489 3.47 -4.74 33.76
N LEU A 490 3.46 -3.47 34.19
CA LEU A 490 2.63 -2.97 35.33
C LEU A 490 1.16 -2.73 34.96
N LEU A 491 0.88 -2.26 33.75
CA LEU A 491 -0.49 -1.91 33.33
C LEU A 491 -1.19 -3.02 32.55
N TRP A 492 -0.43 -3.94 31.99
CA TRP A 492 -0.94 -5.03 31.17
C TRP A 492 -1.34 -6.28 31.96
N ASN A 493 -1.49 -6.19 33.28
CA ASN A 493 -2.01 -7.31 34.10
C ASN A 493 -3.39 -7.82 33.67
N SER A 494 -4.05 -7.10 32.76
CA SER A 494 -5.33 -7.51 32.18
C SER A 494 -5.17 -8.37 30.92
N PHE A 495 -4.03 -8.31 30.21
CA PHE A 495 -3.70 -9.18 29.11
C PHE A 495 -2.93 -10.40 29.65
N GLY A 496 -3.58 -11.47 29.90
CA GLY A 496 -2.90 -12.71 30.27
C GLY A 496 -2.10 -13.28 29.09
N PRO A 497 -1.11 -14.17 29.37
CA PRO A 497 -0.56 -15.01 28.33
C PRO A 497 -1.67 -15.88 27.72
N GLY A 498 -1.57 -16.19 26.44
CA GLY A 498 -2.59 -16.97 25.76
C GLY A 498 -2.04 -17.72 24.56
N VAL A 499 -2.80 -18.70 24.10
CA VAL A 499 -2.54 -19.43 22.86
C VAL A 499 -3.81 -19.39 22.03
N SER A 500 -3.71 -18.89 20.82
CA SER A 500 -4.78 -18.89 19.83
C SER A 500 -4.37 -19.80 18.69
N ALA A 501 -5.25 -20.72 18.29
CA ALA A 501 -5.00 -21.60 17.18
C ALA A 501 -6.28 -21.78 16.35
N SER A 502 -6.12 -21.86 15.04
CA SER A 502 -7.21 -22.12 14.10
C SER A 502 -6.73 -23.03 12.97
N ASP A 503 -7.62 -23.88 12.49
CA ASP A 503 -7.46 -24.78 11.35
C ASP A 503 -8.63 -24.48 10.39
N LEU A 504 -8.30 -23.92 9.23
CA LEU A 504 -9.25 -23.38 8.28
C LEU A 504 -9.08 -24.04 6.93
N ASP A 505 -10.17 -24.45 6.31
CA ASP A 505 -10.17 -24.87 4.92
C ASP A 505 -11.11 -24.01 4.07
N GLU A 506 -10.74 -23.80 2.80
CA GLU A 506 -11.56 -23.04 1.86
C GLU A 506 -11.46 -23.60 0.44
N THR A 507 -12.57 -23.46 -0.28
CA THR A 507 -12.64 -23.84 -1.69
C THR A 507 -13.08 -22.67 -2.56
N ASP A 508 -12.10 -22.03 -3.20
CA ASP A 508 -12.32 -20.94 -4.12
C ASP A 508 -12.61 -21.43 -5.53
N TYR A 509 -13.48 -20.71 -6.23
CA TYR A 509 -13.76 -20.98 -7.63
C TYR A 509 -13.86 -19.70 -8.48
N THR A 510 -13.61 -19.89 -9.78
CA THR A 510 -13.79 -18.85 -10.80
C THR A 510 -14.47 -19.45 -12.02
N LEU A 511 -15.50 -18.76 -12.50
CA LEU A 511 -16.20 -19.09 -13.75
C LEU A 511 -16.23 -17.84 -14.62
N ILE A 512 -15.76 -17.95 -15.87
CA ILE A 512 -15.75 -16.83 -16.82
C ILE A 512 -16.33 -17.29 -18.15
N ALA A 513 -17.16 -16.44 -18.75
CA ALA A 513 -17.56 -16.54 -20.15
C ALA A 513 -17.12 -15.24 -20.87
N ASP A 514 -16.18 -15.36 -21.79
CA ASP A 514 -15.72 -14.26 -22.62
C ASP A 514 -16.24 -14.41 -24.04
N TYR A 515 -16.81 -13.32 -24.57
CA TYR A 515 -17.35 -13.31 -25.93
C TYR A 515 -16.78 -12.18 -26.77
N ARG A 516 -16.08 -12.54 -27.85
CA ARG A 516 -15.51 -11.63 -28.86
C ARG A 516 -16.53 -11.29 -29.93
N TRP A 517 -17.03 -10.04 -29.87
CA TRP A 517 -17.96 -9.52 -30.90
C TRP A 517 -17.24 -9.23 -32.20
N THR A 518 -16.05 -8.66 -32.11
CA THR A 518 -15.10 -8.38 -33.19
C THR A 518 -13.69 -8.66 -32.68
N ASP A 519 -12.66 -8.47 -33.49
CA ASP A 519 -11.27 -8.56 -33.04
C ASP A 519 -10.91 -7.44 -32.03
N ASP A 520 -11.65 -6.33 -32.06
CA ASP A 520 -11.39 -5.15 -31.24
C ASP A 520 -12.38 -4.97 -30.07
N ILE A 521 -13.39 -5.83 -29.93
CA ILE A 521 -14.45 -5.69 -28.91
C ILE A 521 -14.76 -7.04 -28.28
N SER A 522 -14.53 -7.17 -26.99
CA SER A 522 -14.97 -8.31 -26.20
C SER A 522 -15.81 -7.87 -24.99
N THR A 523 -16.60 -8.80 -24.46
CA THR A 523 -17.33 -8.67 -23.20
C THR A 523 -17.22 -9.97 -22.44
N TYR A 524 -17.11 -9.87 -21.12
CA TYR A 524 -17.04 -11.05 -20.27
C TYR A 524 -18.03 -10.96 -19.11
N ALA A 525 -18.44 -12.14 -18.62
CA ALA A 525 -19.12 -12.29 -17.36
C ALA A 525 -18.30 -13.23 -16.46
N LYS A 526 -18.04 -12.81 -15.22
CA LYS A 526 -17.18 -13.51 -14.27
C LYS A 526 -17.92 -13.69 -12.94
N VAL A 527 -17.77 -14.86 -12.35
CA VAL A 527 -18.06 -15.12 -10.92
C VAL A 527 -16.78 -15.62 -10.30
N SER A 528 -16.36 -15.02 -9.20
CA SER A 528 -15.14 -15.44 -8.48
C SER A 528 -15.30 -15.29 -6.99
N THR A 529 -14.60 -16.15 -6.24
CA THR A 529 -14.53 -16.10 -4.78
C THR A 529 -13.12 -15.81 -4.32
N GLY A 530 -13.00 -15.43 -3.06
CA GLY A 530 -11.77 -15.28 -2.34
C GLY A 530 -12.04 -15.27 -0.84
N PHE A 531 -11.03 -15.59 -0.06
CA PHE A 531 -11.12 -15.51 1.38
C PHE A 531 -9.90 -14.82 1.98
N ARG A 532 -10.10 -14.27 3.16
CA ARG A 532 -9.07 -13.79 4.05
C ARG A 532 -9.04 -14.71 5.26
N SER A 533 -7.85 -15.15 5.63
CA SER A 533 -7.70 -16.05 6.78
C SER A 533 -8.07 -15.34 8.08
N GLY A 534 -8.52 -16.14 9.04
CA GLY A 534 -8.74 -15.71 10.41
C GLY A 534 -7.45 -15.37 11.14
N GLY A 535 -7.53 -15.11 12.42
CA GLY A 535 -6.37 -14.73 13.21
C GLY A 535 -6.71 -14.53 14.68
N SER A 536 -5.90 -13.74 15.40
CA SER A 536 -6.14 -13.44 16.80
C SER A 536 -6.08 -11.94 17.12
N SER A 537 -6.85 -11.55 18.14
CA SER A 537 -6.86 -10.17 18.64
C SER A 537 -5.61 -9.93 19.49
N ARG A 538 -4.54 -9.39 18.87
CA ARG A 538 -3.26 -9.11 19.56
C ARG A 538 -3.45 -8.39 20.88
N ASN A 539 -4.29 -7.36 20.89
CA ASN A 539 -4.61 -6.49 22.05
C ASN A 539 -5.96 -6.84 22.70
N GLY A 540 -6.57 -7.99 22.37
CA GLY A 540 -7.84 -8.42 22.90
C GLY A 540 -7.75 -8.97 24.32
N LEU A 541 -8.85 -8.86 25.08
CA LEU A 541 -8.97 -9.47 26.41
C LEU A 541 -9.04 -10.98 26.31
N ASP A 542 -9.63 -11.52 25.25
CA ASP A 542 -9.74 -12.95 24.99
C ASP A 542 -8.88 -13.37 23.79
N PHE A 543 -7.56 -13.34 24.00
CA PHE A 543 -6.59 -13.75 22.98
C PHE A 543 -6.74 -15.22 22.54
N ASN A 544 -7.23 -16.09 23.42
CA ASN A 544 -7.37 -17.52 23.12
C ASN A 544 -8.51 -17.83 22.12
N GLN A 545 -9.36 -16.85 21.85
CA GLN A 545 -10.40 -16.98 20.85
C GLN A 545 -9.91 -16.38 19.53
N ALA A 546 -9.60 -17.26 18.55
CA ALA A 546 -9.36 -16.82 17.19
C ALA A 546 -10.66 -16.27 16.57
N PHE A 547 -10.53 -15.24 15.73
CA PHE A 547 -11.59 -14.88 14.79
C PHE A 547 -11.49 -15.75 13.53
N ASP A 548 -12.62 -15.99 12.89
CA ASP A 548 -12.75 -16.87 11.73
C ASP A 548 -12.38 -16.12 10.42
N LYS A 549 -12.36 -16.82 9.30
CA LYS A 549 -12.14 -16.27 7.97
C LYS A 549 -13.27 -15.34 7.54
N GLU A 550 -12.94 -14.39 6.66
CA GLU A 550 -13.84 -13.54 5.90
C GLU A 550 -13.90 -14.06 4.45
N THR A 551 -15.08 -14.14 3.85
CA THR A 551 -15.25 -14.63 2.48
C THR A 551 -15.92 -13.62 1.59
N VAL A 552 -15.56 -13.62 0.30
CA VAL A 552 -16.13 -12.72 -0.71
C VAL A 552 -16.53 -13.50 -1.95
N ILE A 553 -17.75 -13.24 -2.44
CA ILE A 553 -18.19 -13.64 -3.78
C ILE A 553 -18.41 -12.40 -4.63
N SER A 554 -17.91 -12.40 -5.86
CA SER A 554 -18.05 -11.29 -6.81
C SER A 554 -18.71 -11.75 -8.11
N TYR A 555 -19.68 -10.98 -8.57
CA TYR A 555 -20.32 -11.09 -9.89
C TYR A 555 -19.91 -9.87 -10.71
N GLU A 556 -19.23 -10.08 -11.84
CA GLU A 556 -18.68 -9.01 -12.65
C GLU A 556 -19.10 -9.16 -14.12
N LEU A 557 -19.49 -8.04 -14.73
CA LEU A 557 -19.70 -7.91 -16.17
C LEU A 557 -18.78 -6.83 -16.71
N GLY A 558 -17.85 -7.21 -17.57
CA GLY A 558 -16.87 -6.26 -18.12
C GLY A 558 -16.83 -6.23 -19.64
N TRP A 559 -16.11 -5.24 -20.15
CA TRP A 559 -15.83 -5.08 -21.58
C TRP A 559 -14.41 -4.61 -21.80
N LYS A 560 -13.84 -5.04 -22.94
CA LYS A 560 -12.54 -4.63 -23.44
C LYS A 560 -12.71 -4.15 -24.88
N THR A 561 -12.23 -2.94 -25.17
CA THR A 561 -12.38 -2.39 -26.52
C THR A 561 -11.13 -1.66 -26.98
N GLU A 562 -10.81 -1.82 -28.28
CA GLU A 562 -9.83 -1.01 -28.99
C GLU A 562 -10.52 -0.40 -30.22
N LEU A 563 -10.73 0.90 -30.21
CA LEU A 563 -11.51 1.63 -31.18
C LEU A 563 -10.63 2.61 -31.97
N LEU A 564 -11.16 3.17 -33.07
CA LEU A 564 -10.48 4.19 -33.87
C LEU A 564 -9.12 3.75 -34.41
N ASP A 565 -9.04 2.54 -34.97
CA ASP A 565 -7.79 1.91 -35.44
C ASP A 565 -6.75 1.78 -34.28
N GLN A 566 -7.19 1.24 -33.15
CA GLN A 566 -6.40 1.01 -31.93
C GLN A 566 -5.82 2.28 -31.26
N ARG A 567 -6.45 3.43 -31.51
CA ARG A 567 -6.08 4.70 -30.85
C ARG A 567 -6.87 5.01 -29.59
N LEU A 568 -8.01 4.37 -29.39
CA LEU A 568 -8.86 4.55 -28.21
C LEU A 568 -9.11 3.18 -27.59
N ARG A 569 -8.56 2.99 -26.39
CA ARG A 569 -8.85 1.86 -25.51
C ARG A 569 -9.86 2.33 -24.48
N LEU A 570 -10.97 1.60 -24.36
CA LEU A 570 -12.04 1.88 -23.40
C LEU A 570 -12.46 0.56 -22.78
N ASN A 571 -11.96 0.30 -21.58
CA ASN A 571 -12.23 -0.88 -20.78
C ASN A 571 -13.10 -0.50 -19.59
N GLY A 572 -13.85 -1.45 -19.04
CA GLY A 572 -14.61 -1.20 -17.83
C GLY A 572 -15.27 -2.45 -17.29
N ALA A 573 -15.80 -2.33 -16.09
CA ALA A 573 -16.52 -3.38 -15.40
C ALA A 573 -17.65 -2.80 -14.55
N ILE A 574 -18.71 -3.57 -14.39
CA ILE A 574 -19.77 -3.38 -13.40
C ILE A 574 -19.71 -4.60 -12.52
N TYR A 575 -19.69 -4.41 -11.21
CA TYR A 575 -19.57 -5.50 -10.26
C TYR A 575 -20.57 -5.39 -9.11
N TYR A 576 -20.89 -6.54 -8.54
CA TYR A 576 -21.62 -6.73 -7.29
C TYR A 576 -20.86 -7.75 -6.45
N MET A 577 -20.58 -7.41 -5.21
CA MET A 577 -19.84 -8.26 -4.28
C MET A 577 -20.62 -8.43 -2.99
N GLU A 578 -20.62 -9.65 -2.47
CA GLU A 578 -21.12 -10.00 -1.15
C GLU A 578 -19.90 -10.37 -0.29
N VAL A 579 -19.79 -9.76 0.87
CA VAL A 579 -18.74 -10.03 1.86
C VAL A 579 -19.42 -10.62 3.08
N ASP A 580 -19.08 -11.85 3.41
CA ASP A 580 -19.60 -12.56 4.58
C ASP A 580 -18.55 -12.63 5.68
N ASP A 581 -19.03 -12.57 6.95
CA ASP A 581 -18.19 -12.67 8.14
C ASP A 581 -17.08 -11.59 8.19
N ILE A 582 -17.46 -10.33 7.93
CA ILE A 582 -16.54 -9.19 7.90
C ILE A 582 -15.72 -9.14 9.20
N ILE A 583 -14.41 -8.99 9.07
CA ILE A 583 -13.51 -8.84 10.21
C ILE A 583 -13.46 -7.37 10.64
N LEU A 584 -14.01 -7.09 11.81
CA LEU A 584 -14.14 -5.76 12.40
C LEU A 584 -13.33 -5.61 13.69
N ASP A 585 -12.93 -4.38 13.97
CA ASP A 585 -12.28 -3.99 15.22
C ASP A 585 -13.32 -3.42 16.19
N TYR A 586 -13.23 -3.79 17.47
CA TYR A 586 -14.12 -3.36 18.51
C TYR A 586 -13.34 -2.93 19.76
N LEU A 587 -13.70 -1.76 20.30
CA LEU A 587 -13.18 -1.27 21.57
C LEU A 587 -14.21 -1.55 22.66
N PRO A 588 -14.00 -2.56 23.52
CA PRO A 588 -14.97 -2.95 24.57
C PRO A 588 -15.22 -1.86 25.60
N ASP A 589 -14.20 -1.10 25.95
CA ASP A 589 -14.24 0.00 26.92
C ASP A 589 -13.41 1.20 26.44
N PRO A 590 -13.93 1.98 25.47
CA PRO A 590 -13.18 3.06 24.86
C PRO A 590 -12.88 4.23 25.82
N VAL A 591 -13.51 4.27 26.99
CA VAL A 591 -13.36 5.36 27.97
C VAL A 591 -12.27 5.07 28.99
N ASN A 592 -12.24 3.84 29.53
CA ASN A 592 -11.31 3.49 30.60
C ASN A 592 -10.11 2.66 30.10
N ASN A 593 -10.29 1.96 28.98
CA ASN A 593 -9.31 1.05 28.43
C ASN A 593 -9.26 1.16 26.90
N PRO A 594 -8.89 2.33 26.32
CA PRO A 594 -8.91 2.56 24.87
C PRO A 594 -7.87 1.74 24.09
N GLN A 595 -6.95 1.09 24.79
CA GLN A 595 -5.92 0.24 24.21
C GLN A 595 -6.40 -1.19 23.89
N PHE A 596 -7.57 -1.60 24.40
CA PHE A 596 -8.11 -2.92 24.11
C PHE A 596 -8.88 -2.91 22.81
N VAL A 597 -8.38 -3.63 21.82
CA VAL A 597 -9.03 -3.83 20.55
C VAL A 597 -9.32 -5.32 20.38
N GLU A 598 -10.59 -5.69 20.38
CA GLU A 598 -11.04 -7.02 20.02
C GLU A 598 -11.30 -7.06 18.53
N VAL A 599 -10.81 -8.09 17.88
CA VAL A 599 -11.11 -8.39 16.47
C VAL A 599 -12.13 -9.52 16.44
N PHE A 600 -13.17 -9.36 15.67
CA PHE A 600 -14.24 -10.34 15.60
C PHE A 600 -14.88 -10.37 14.22
N ASN A 601 -15.52 -11.47 13.88
CA ASN A 601 -16.32 -11.58 12.66
C ASN A 601 -17.74 -11.09 12.94
N SER A 602 -18.23 -10.22 12.09
CA SER A 602 -19.62 -9.81 12.16
C SER A 602 -20.11 -9.35 10.82
N GLY A 603 -21.24 -9.88 10.45
CA GLY A 603 -22.08 -9.28 9.46
C GLY A 603 -21.80 -9.64 8.04
N GLU A 604 -22.56 -8.96 7.22
CA GLU A 604 -22.60 -9.07 5.78
C GLU A 604 -22.57 -7.67 5.17
N ALA A 605 -21.80 -7.47 4.11
CA ALA A 605 -21.82 -6.26 3.30
C ALA A 605 -22.09 -6.59 1.83
N GLU A 606 -22.91 -5.75 1.20
CA GLU A 606 -23.08 -5.70 -0.25
C GLU A 606 -22.34 -4.49 -0.82
N ILE A 607 -21.53 -4.70 -1.87
CA ILE A 607 -20.77 -3.65 -2.54
C ILE A 607 -21.11 -3.66 -4.02
N ASN A 608 -21.55 -2.52 -4.54
CA ASN A 608 -21.83 -2.32 -5.96
C ASN A 608 -20.87 -1.29 -6.55
N GLY A 609 -20.43 -1.49 -7.79
CA GLY A 609 -19.59 -0.48 -8.39
C GLY A 609 -19.47 -0.55 -9.90
N VAL A 610 -18.86 0.52 -10.42
CA VAL A 610 -18.55 0.68 -11.84
C VAL A 610 -17.14 1.21 -11.97
N GLU A 611 -16.35 0.58 -12.82
CA GLU A 611 -14.99 1.02 -13.15
C GLU A 611 -14.88 1.30 -14.64
N LEU A 612 -14.12 2.34 -15.00
CA LEU A 612 -13.86 2.74 -16.37
C LEU A 612 -12.41 3.16 -16.54
N ASP A 613 -11.71 2.56 -17.48
CA ASP A 613 -10.35 2.89 -17.86
C ASP A 613 -10.31 3.31 -19.33
N VAL A 614 -9.87 4.52 -19.61
CA VAL A 614 -9.79 5.11 -20.95
C VAL A 614 -8.37 5.54 -21.26
N THR A 615 -7.83 5.12 -22.38
CA THR A 615 -6.56 5.61 -22.95
C THR A 615 -6.79 6.00 -24.39
N TRP A 616 -6.48 7.25 -24.73
CA TRP A 616 -6.74 7.80 -26.06
C TRP A 616 -5.52 8.50 -26.66
N ALA A 617 -4.93 7.89 -27.69
CA ALA A 617 -3.95 8.56 -28.55
C ALA A 617 -4.69 9.52 -29.49
N MET A 618 -4.97 10.77 -29.01
CA MET A 618 -5.68 11.80 -29.78
C MET A 618 -4.94 12.16 -31.05
N THR A 619 -3.60 12.23 -30.96
CA THR A 619 -2.68 12.42 -32.07
C THR A 619 -1.45 11.52 -31.87
N GLU A 620 -0.51 11.53 -32.82
CA GLU A 620 0.77 10.82 -32.69
C GLU A 620 1.60 11.26 -31.48
N ASN A 621 1.34 12.44 -30.96
CA ASN A 621 2.14 13.09 -29.93
C ASN A 621 1.31 13.46 -28.68
N LEU A 622 0.03 13.10 -28.63
CA LEU A 622 -0.85 13.46 -27.53
C LEU A 622 -1.65 12.25 -27.07
N LEU A 623 -1.32 11.76 -25.87
CA LEU A 623 -2.01 10.70 -25.17
C LEU A 623 -2.84 11.30 -24.03
N VAL A 624 -4.06 10.82 -23.83
CA VAL A 624 -4.94 11.23 -22.74
C VAL A 624 -5.42 9.98 -22.03
N GLY A 625 -5.28 9.98 -20.69
CA GLY A 625 -5.80 8.94 -19.81
C GLY A 625 -6.99 9.47 -19.00
N PHE A 626 -7.95 8.60 -18.69
CA PHE A 626 -9.02 8.88 -17.76
C PHE A 626 -9.49 7.59 -17.10
N ASN A 627 -9.42 7.52 -15.78
CA ASN A 627 -9.86 6.41 -14.97
C ASN A 627 -10.94 6.89 -14.00
N TYR A 628 -11.98 6.09 -13.81
CA TYR A 628 -13.10 6.42 -12.92
C TYR A 628 -13.54 5.18 -12.17
N ALA A 629 -13.87 5.36 -10.89
CA ALA A 629 -14.48 4.36 -10.03
C ALA A 629 -15.68 4.96 -9.32
N TYR A 630 -16.78 4.22 -9.31
CA TYR A 630 -17.96 4.43 -8.48
C TYR A 630 -18.11 3.23 -7.56
N LEU A 631 -18.38 3.46 -6.30
CA LEU A 631 -18.62 2.45 -5.29
C LEU A 631 -19.76 2.86 -4.37
N ASP A 632 -20.71 1.96 -4.17
CA ASP A 632 -21.77 2.08 -3.19
C ASP A 632 -21.82 0.80 -2.35
N TYR A 633 -21.98 0.93 -1.03
CA TYR A 633 -22.01 -0.23 -0.14
C TYR A 633 -23.16 -0.13 0.88
N ASP A 634 -23.58 -1.30 1.38
CA ASP A 634 -24.60 -1.42 2.41
C ASP A 634 -24.19 -2.52 3.40
N ILE A 635 -24.02 -2.15 4.67
CA ILE A 635 -23.74 -3.11 5.76
C ILE A 635 -25.09 -3.69 6.22
N LYS A 636 -25.31 -4.96 5.96
CA LYS A 636 -26.59 -5.64 6.26
C LYS A 636 -26.72 -6.03 7.73
N ASP A 637 -25.66 -6.60 8.27
CA ASP A 637 -25.61 -7.07 9.64
C ASP A 637 -24.26 -6.71 10.27
N ALA A 638 -24.25 -5.99 11.39
CA ALA A 638 -23.06 -5.74 12.21
C ALA A 638 -23.42 -5.90 13.69
N ILE A 639 -23.46 -7.14 14.13
CA ILE A 639 -23.77 -7.48 15.51
C ILE A 639 -22.48 -7.54 16.32
N PHE A 640 -22.30 -6.58 17.20
CA PHE A 640 -21.10 -6.46 18.02
C PHE A 640 -21.10 -7.44 19.22
N PRO A 641 -19.94 -7.74 19.84
CA PRO A 641 -19.83 -8.68 20.95
C PRO A 641 -20.70 -8.32 22.17
N ASP A 642 -21.05 -7.06 22.35
CA ASP A 642 -21.96 -6.57 23.38
C ASP A 642 -23.45 -6.85 23.07
N GLY A 643 -23.74 -7.44 21.91
CA GLY A 643 -25.08 -7.75 21.42
C GLY A 643 -25.79 -6.56 20.77
N SER A 644 -25.13 -5.42 20.59
CA SER A 644 -25.71 -4.28 19.88
C SER A 644 -25.65 -4.49 18.36
N ASP A 645 -26.73 -4.14 17.69
CA ASP A 645 -26.78 -4.03 16.23
C ASP A 645 -26.30 -2.61 15.86
N ARG A 646 -25.23 -2.54 15.07
CA ARG A 646 -24.59 -1.31 14.63
C ARG A 646 -24.49 -1.22 13.10
N SER A 647 -25.31 -1.95 12.37
CA SER A 647 -25.34 -1.94 10.91
C SER A 647 -25.45 -0.52 10.33
N ASP A 648 -26.33 0.30 10.92
CA ASP A 648 -26.54 1.70 10.50
C ASP A 648 -25.36 2.66 10.86
N THR A 649 -24.40 2.20 11.66
CA THR A 649 -23.29 3.02 12.18
C THR A 649 -21.90 2.43 11.92
N THR A 650 -21.85 1.35 11.18
CA THR A 650 -20.61 0.71 10.72
C THR A 650 -20.47 0.97 9.21
N GLY A 651 -19.28 1.32 8.76
CA GLY A 651 -19.03 1.58 7.35
C GLY A 651 -17.67 1.05 6.90
N LEU A 652 -17.51 0.93 5.59
CA LEU A 652 -16.24 0.61 4.98
C LEU A 652 -15.34 1.85 5.01
N VAL A 653 -14.10 1.66 5.44
CA VAL A 653 -13.10 2.72 5.44
C VAL A 653 -12.39 2.77 4.09
N TRP A 654 -11.91 3.95 3.70
CA TRP A 654 -11.20 4.16 2.43
C TRP A 654 -12.00 3.67 1.22
N ALA A 655 -13.31 3.93 1.26
CA ALA A 655 -14.29 3.56 0.25
C ALA A 655 -15.03 4.81 -0.28
N PRO A 656 -14.35 5.71 -1.00
CA PRO A 656 -15.00 6.90 -1.55
C PRO A 656 -16.08 6.51 -2.56
N GLU A 657 -17.24 7.19 -2.54
CA GLU A 657 -18.33 6.92 -3.48
C GLU A 657 -17.89 7.16 -4.92
N HIS A 658 -17.15 8.24 -5.15
CA HIS A 658 -16.60 8.57 -6.46
C HIS A 658 -15.10 8.83 -6.35
N ALA A 659 -14.33 8.28 -7.27
CA ALA A 659 -12.92 8.63 -7.46
C ALA A 659 -12.59 8.65 -8.95
N TRP A 660 -11.69 9.55 -9.38
CA TRP A 660 -11.24 9.58 -10.76
C TRP A 660 -9.84 10.17 -10.89
N ALA A 661 -9.15 9.75 -11.96
CA ALA A 661 -7.85 10.29 -12.34
C ALA A 661 -7.86 10.61 -13.82
N ALA A 662 -7.26 11.72 -14.21
CA ALA A 662 -7.09 12.13 -15.60
C ALA A 662 -5.62 12.50 -15.85
N SER A 663 -5.08 12.08 -16.99
CA SER A 663 -3.69 12.38 -17.37
C SER A 663 -3.59 12.86 -18.80
N VAL A 664 -2.53 13.59 -19.08
CA VAL A 664 -2.15 14.00 -20.42
C VAL A 664 -0.63 13.89 -20.61
N ASP A 665 -0.22 13.19 -21.65
CA ASP A 665 1.15 13.12 -22.13
C ASP A 665 1.25 13.78 -23.48
N TRP A 666 2.14 14.78 -23.59
CA TRP A 666 2.37 15.49 -24.84
C TRP A 666 3.84 15.44 -25.20
N SER A 667 4.15 14.67 -26.26
CA SER A 667 5.49 14.61 -26.82
C SER A 667 5.68 15.67 -27.90
N ILE A 668 6.81 16.36 -27.87
CA ILE A 668 7.14 17.44 -28.83
C ILE A 668 8.53 17.14 -29.40
N PRO A 669 8.60 16.51 -30.59
CA PRO A 669 9.89 16.24 -31.23
C PRO A 669 10.62 17.54 -31.61
N MET A 670 11.92 17.61 -31.30
CA MET A 670 12.79 18.71 -31.61
C MET A 670 14.00 18.22 -32.44
N GLY A 671 14.70 19.12 -33.09
CA GLY A 671 15.86 18.74 -33.89
C GLY A 671 17.07 18.19 -33.11
N PHE A 672 17.03 18.21 -31.76
CA PHE A 672 18.11 17.81 -30.86
C PHE A 672 17.62 16.92 -29.69
N GLY A 673 16.39 16.44 -29.72
CA GLY A 673 15.77 15.63 -28.70
C GLY A 673 14.24 15.76 -28.73
N GLU A 674 13.58 15.25 -27.72
CA GLU A 674 12.13 15.26 -27.56
C GLU A 674 11.75 15.80 -26.20
N TRP A 675 10.79 16.72 -26.16
CA TRP A 675 10.12 17.11 -24.91
C TRP A 675 8.94 16.20 -24.64
N LEU A 676 8.87 15.65 -23.45
CA LEU A 676 7.68 15.02 -22.91
C LEU A 676 7.13 15.90 -21.77
N LEU A 677 5.87 16.32 -21.93
CA LEU A 677 5.13 17.06 -20.93
C LEU A 677 4.02 16.17 -20.39
N HIS A 678 4.07 15.86 -19.11
CA HIS A 678 3.06 15.10 -18.41
C HIS A 678 2.33 15.97 -17.38
N ALA A 679 1.03 15.79 -17.23
CA ALA A 679 0.25 16.28 -16.10
C ALA A 679 -0.84 15.30 -15.78
N ASP A 680 -1.06 15.04 -14.50
CA ASP A 680 -2.15 14.23 -14.00
C ASP A 680 -2.89 14.95 -12.87
N TYR A 681 -4.18 14.68 -12.76
CA TYR A 681 -5.02 15.14 -11.68
C TYR A 681 -5.87 13.97 -11.18
N SER A 682 -5.76 13.68 -9.90
CA SER A 682 -6.60 12.70 -9.21
C SER A 682 -7.54 13.41 -8.24
N TRP A 683 -8.75 12.89 -8.09
CA TRP A 683 -9.74 13.38 -7.14
C TRP A 683 -10.50 12.20 -6.54
N GLN A 684 -10.84 12.30 -5.27
CA GLN A 684 -11.69 11.36 -4.56
C GLN A 684 -12.68 12.09 -3.66
N ASP A 685 -13.84 11.49 -3.49
CA ASP A 685 -14.92 11.96 -2.62
C ASP A 685 -14.56 11.79 -1.14
N ASP A 686 -15.36 12.38 -0.25
CA ASP A 686 -15.21 12.14 1.19
C ASP A 686 -15.38 10.65 1.53
N GLN A 687 -14.67 10.21 2.56
CA GLN A 687 -14.65 8.81 2.95
C GLN A 687 -14.46 8.65 4.46
N LEU A 688 -14.94 7.52 5.00
CA LEU A 688 -14.72 7.18 6.39
C LEU A 688 -13.25 6.87 6.66
N ALA A 689 -12.72 7.44 7.74
CA ALA A 689 -11.40 7.10 8.27
C ALA A 689 -11.48 5.99 9.33
N LEU A 690 -12.64 5.77 9.94
CA LEU A 690 -12.88 4.75 10.96
C LEU A 690 -14.16 3.99 10.68
N ALA A 691 -14.11 2.66 10.73
CA ALA A 691 -15.25 1.78 10.49
C ALA A 691 -16.35 1.90 11.56
N ASN A 692 -15.99 2.24 12.80
CA ASN A 692 -16.92 2.31 13.92
C ASN A 692 -17.19 3.74 14.34
N THR A 693 -18.43 4.19 14.13
CA THR A 693 -18.88 5.56 14.40
C THR A 693 -19.44 5.77 15.81
N ASN A 694 -19.05 4.98 16.83
CA ASN A 694 -19.44 5.22 18.21
C ASN A 694 -19.14 6.66 18.69
N PHE A 695 -18.19 7.33 18.04
CA PHE A 695 -17.79 8.72 18.30
C PHE A 695 -18.32 9.71 17.25
N GLY A 696 -19.24 9.27 16.35
CA GLY A 696 -19.67 9.98 15.17
C GLY A 696 -18.83 9.62 13.94
N GLU A 697 -19.30 10.00 12.76
CA GLU A 697 -18.57 9.80 11.51
C GLU A 697 -17.29 10.63 11.53
N VAL A 698 -16.15 9.97 11.31
CA VAL A 698 -14.86 10.63 11.10
C VAL A 698 -14.53 10.53 9.64
N LEU A 699 -14.68 11.66 8.93
CA LEU A 699 -14.48 11.73 7.49
C LEU A 699 -13.11 12.35 7.18
N VAL A 700 -12.48 11.79 6.16
CA VAL A 700 -11.50 12.48 5.34
C VAL A 700 -12.30 13.19 4.25
N GLU A 701 -12.22 14.53 4.21
CA GLU A 701 -12.95 15.34 3.22
C GLU A 701 -12.46 15.06 1.79
N ASP A 702 -13.27 15.39 0.79
CA ASP A 702 -12.88 15.27 -0.61
C ASP A 702 -11.65 16.12 -0.93
N PHE A 703 -10.71 15.58 -1.68
CA PHE A 703 -9.53 16.31 -2.12
C PHE A 703 -9.10 15.91 -3.53
N GLY A 704 -8.28 16.77 -4.15
CA GLY A 704 -7.71 16.49 -5.46
C GLY A 704 -6.27 16.97 -5.59
N LEU A 705 -5.41 16.14 -6.18
CA LEU A 705 -4.00 16.40 -6.33
C LEU A 705 -3.62 16.55 -7.81
N LEU A 706 -2.97 17.66 -8.12
CA LEU A 706 -2.39 17.94 -9.44
C LEU A 706 -0.89 17.69 -9.41
N ASN A 707 -0.39 16.85 -10.32
CA ASN A 707 1.02 16.63 -10.53
C ASN A 707 1.43 17.04 -11.94
N ALA A 708 2.70 17.37 -12.15
CA ALA A 708 3.24 17.73 -13.44
C ALA A 708 4.71 17.34 -13.58
N ARG A 709 5.10 16.90 -14.78
CA ARG A 709 6.47 16.58 -15.14
C ARG A 709 6.78 17.11 -16.54
N ALA A 710 7.96 17.64 -16.72
CA ALA A 710 8.48 18.06 -18.02
C ALA A 710 9.87 17.48 -18.20
N SER A 711 10.09 16.67 -19.22
CA SER A 711 11.40 16.11 -19.51
C SER A 711 11.85 16.39 -20.95
N ILE A 712 13.14 16.45 -21.16
CA ILE A 712 13.78 16.48 -22.46
C ILE A 712 14.74 15.31 -22.56
N SER A 713 14.56 14.44 -23.56
CA SER A 713 15.31 13.22 -23.82
C SER A 713 15.96 13.21 -25.20
N GLY A 714 16.73 12.14 -25.50
CA GLY A 714 17.38 11.98 -26.79
C GLY A 714 18.55 12.94 -27.01
N ILE A 715 19.20 13.41 -25.94
CA ILE A 715 20.38 14.26 -26.01
C ILE A 715 21.62 13.37 -26.05
N GLU A 716 22.09 13.02 -27.23
CA GLU A 716 23.30 12.21 -27.40
C GLU A 716 24.55 13.02 -27.03
N MET A 717 25.23 12.66 -25.95
CA MET A 717 26.46 13.31 -25.50
C MET A 717 27.33 12.31 -24.72
N LEU A 718 28.67 12.41 -24.92
CA LEU A 718 29.67 11.59 -24.19
C LEU A 718 29.50 10.07 -24.35
N GLY A 719 28.85 9.61 -25.44
CA GLY A 719 28.69 8.19 -25.75
C GLY A 719 27.48 7.54 -25.10
N GLY A 720 26.52 8.32 -24.63
CA GLY A 720 25.23 7.84 -24.12
C GLY A 720 24.13 8.88 -24.29
N ASP A 721 22.93 8.50 -23.96
CA ASP A 721 21.74 9.33 -24.00
C ASP A 721 21.52 10.02 -22.65
N TRP A 722 21.18 11.30 -22.71
CA TRP A 722 20.91 12.13 -21.56
C TRP A 722 19.46 12.62 -21.59
N GLN A 723 18.84 12.56 -20.42
CA GLN A 723 17.52 13.14 -20.18
C GLN A 723 17.60 14.07 -18.96
N LEU A 724 16.94 15.22 -19.05
CA LEU A 724 16.71 16.12 -17.92
C LEU A 724 15.20 16.19 -17.69
N ALA A 725 14.76 16.00 -16.45
CA ALA A 725 13.36 16.14 -16.06
C ALA A 725 13.21 17.13 -14.91
N LEU A 726 12.12 17.88 -14.94
CA LEU A 726 11.63 18.71 -13.84
C LEU A 726 10.26 18.16 -13.44
N TRP A 727 10.01 18.02 -12.15
CA TRP A 727 8.76 17.50 -11.65
C TRP A 727 8.22 18.33 -10.48
N MET A 728 6.91 18.27 -10.29
CA MET A 728 6.21 18.88 -9.18
C MET A 728 5.00 18.01 -8.83
N LYS A 729 4.89 17.62 -7.56
CA LYS A 729 3.73 16.91 -6.99
C LYS A 729 2.95 17.87 -6.09
N ASN A 730 1.64 17.65 -5.98
CA ASN A 730 0.74 18.54 -5.26
C ASN A 730 0.93 20.01 -5.69
N VAL A 731 0.83 20.29 -7.00
CA VAL A 731 1.07 21.61 -7.60
C VAL A 731 0.22 22.71 -6.97
N THR A 732 -1.02 22.36 -6.60
CA THR A 732 -1.99 23.27 -5.96
C THR A 732 -1.71 23.54 -4.49
N ASP A 733 -0.78 22.77 -3.89
CA ASP A 733 -0.43 22.83 -2.46
C ASP A 733 -1.66 22.54 -1.58
N GLU A 734 -2.33 21.42 -1.87
CA GLU A 734 -3.50 20.97 -1.11
C GLU A 734 -3.06 20.51 0.27
N GLU A 735 -3.75 21.00 1.30
CA GLU A 735 -3.38 20.81 2.72
C GLU A 735 -4.47 20.06 3.49
N ASP A 736 -5.19 19.17 2.82
CA ASP A 736 -6.29 18.42 3.43
C ASP A 736 -5.78 17.28 4.33
N VAL A 737 -6.69 16.73 5.14
CA VAL A 737 -6.43 15.58 6.00
C VAL A 737 -6.16 14.35 5.14
N SER A 738 -5.08 13.64 5.43
CA SER A 738 -4.75 12.39 4.75
C SER A 738 -5.22 11.16 5.52
N TYR A 739 -5.32 11.24 6.85
CA TYR A 739 -5.74 10.13 7.71
C TYR A 739 -6.25 10.65 9.06
N ALA A 740 -7.09 9.87 9.74
CA ALA A 740 -7.52 10.16 11.10
C ALA A 740 -7.42 8.92 11.99
N ILE A 741 -6.81 9.08 13.16
CA ILE A 741 -6.83 8.08 14.23
C ILE A 741 -7.79 8.55 15.30
N GLY A 742 -8.88 7.84 15.47
CA GLY A 742 -9.94 8.30 16.34
C GLY A 742 -10.53 9.66 15.89
N ALA A 743 -11.38 10.21 16.71
CA ALA A 743 -12.14 11.42 16.38
C ALA A 743 -11.36 12.73 16.54
N THR A 744 -10.14 12.69 17.01
CA THR A 744 -9.41 13.89 17.46
C THR A 744 -7.97 13.99 16.97
N SER A 745 -7.46 13.02 16.26
CA SER A 745 -6.07 12.95 15.80
C SER A 745 -6.01 12.84 14.28
N PHE A 746 -5.36 13.78 13.63
CA PHE A 746 -5.33 13.92 12.18
C PHE A 746 -3.93 14.03 11.65
N THR A 747 -3.64 13.34 10.56
CA THR A 747 -2.45 13.58 9.72
C THR A 747 -2.87 14.29 8.44
N PHE A 748 -1.93 14.89 7.72
CA PHE A 748 -2.20 15.72 6.57
C PHE A 748 -1.48 15.23 5.32
N LEU A 749 -1.99 15.63 4.16
CA LEU A 749 -1.34 15.40 2.88
C LEU A 749 0.05 16.03 2.86
N MET A 750 0.97 15.39 2.17
CA MET A 750 2.30 15.95 1.98
C MET A 750 2.20 17.27 1.20
N PRO A 751 2.82 18.36 1.66
CA PRO A 751 2.85 19.64 0.96
C PRO A 751 3.47 19.50 -0.44
N ARG A 752 3.34 20.55 -1.25
CA ARG A 752 3.94 20.60 -2.59
C ARG A 752 5.42 20.25 -2.59
N THR A 753 5.78 19.22 -3.37
CA THR A 753 7.16 18.85 -3.63
C THR A 753 7.54 19.13 -5.08
N TYR A 754 8.78 19.49 -5.30
CA TYR A 754 9.33 19.73 -6.64
C TYR A 754 10.82 19.40 -6.69
N GLY A 755 11.27 19.05 -7.87
CA GLY A 755 12.66 18.69 -8.07
C GLY A 755 13.07 18.59 -9.53
N ALA A 756 14.31 18.16 -9.71
CA ALA A 756 14.90 17.90 -11.02
C ALA A 756 15.62 16.56 -11.01
N GLU A 757 15.67 15.92 -12.17
CA GLU A 757 16.37 14.66 -12.38
C GLU A 757 17.26 14.73 -13.60
N LEU A 758 18.41 14.14 -13.50
CA LEU A 758 19.34 13.90 -14.60
C LEU A 758 19.45 12.39 -14.79
N ILE A 759 19.14 11.94 -15.99
CA ILE A 759 19.18 10.51 -16.37
C ILE A 759 20.25 10.38 -17.45
N PHE A 760 21.09 9.37 -17.29
CA PHE A 760 22.10 8.97 -18.26
C PHE A 760 21.99 7.48 -18.54
N GLU A 761 22.02 7.10 -19.84
CA GLU A 761 21.94 5.71 -20.27
C GLU A 761 22.88 5.44 -21.45
N PHE A 762 23.53 4.28 -21.45
CA PHE A 762 24.33 3.79 -22.60
C PHE A 762 24.25 2.28 -22.76
#